data_71506d3871fd31ac7dbd7cd6c7ffe6ab
#
_entry.id   71506d3871fd31ac7dbd7cd6c7ffe6ab
#
_cell.length_a   1.000
_cell.length_b   1.000
_cell.length_c   1.000
_cell.angle_alpha   90.00
_cell.angle_beta   90.00
_cell.angle_gamma   90.00
#
_symmetry.space_group_name_H-M   'P 1'
#
loop_
_entity.id
_entity.type
_entity.pdbx_description
1 polymer ?
#
loop_
_entity_poly.entity_id
_entity_poly.type
_entity_poly.pdbx_seq_one_letter_code
_entity_poly.pdbx_strand_id
1 'polypeptide(L)'
;MDLGTIRKIDIDDEMQQSYLDYAMSVIVARALPDARDGLKPVQRRILYAMYDMGIRADSAYKKSARIVGEVLGKYHPHGDSAVYEAMARMAQDFSMRTLLVDGQGNFGSVDGDPPAAMRYTEARLTSAALDILFDLNKDTVDFNSNFDDTLEEPGVLPAALPNLLVNGATGIAVGMATSIPPHNLGEVIDAIVYMIEKWEKLDDIDVETLMKFVQGPDFPTGGLIVLDNKDENPIESAYGSGRGRITVRAKAHVEEMDRGRSRIIVTELPYAVNKSSLIERIANLARDGYFEGLSDLRDESDRQGMRIVLELTKNADPDVVLQELYKRTPMQNTFSINLLALVNGEPRTLTLKQALRVYVEHRLEVIKRRAEYDLEKAKAKAHVLEGYLVALKNLDEIINLIRSASDVDAARSKLMKRYKLTEIQATAILDMQLRRLAALERKKIETEYKEVTATIKELTKLLKSLKLMRGMVADELLKVKSQYADRRRTQIIDVKGGKASISVRAADVLPQQQVWIGVTEDGLVSRTVDDKEPKHSGNDAPRWLVKASTSDTVYFVSKSGRTAAVAVHVIPQADKLTQGTLFYKVSPLQETDLLAAVFALPSRKSSLPEETCILTCTKWGMIKKSLISELPGPSAQAFTLVRVNEGDRLIEVGLTDNKRKEILLVTAQGMAIRFKEDDVRPMGLVAAGVNGMKLDEKDEVVGMEILPSAGEFFLLTNDGKAKRVPEKDFPKQGRYGKGVIAWDLPGKTRLAGIVAGKPNHLATIHLSKMAPKSTRLDAAGLRKRASTKGDVVVEVKPGEEAISVNVAWTVEKFVESAKVKVAGKKSAPKEAKSKSPKGTKSAAKKVAKKATKTKKVAKTKAPAKGKKTTGTKKPAAKAKKTKSPKGKK
;
A
#
# COMPACT_ATOMS: atom_id res chain seq x y z
N MET A 1 40.59 -2.13 64.05
CA MET A 1 39.83 -2.24 62.79
C MET A 1 39.38 -3.69 62.72
N ASP A 2 38.08 -3.89 62.91
CA ASP A 2 37.49 -5.22 62.78
C ASP A 2 37.52 -5.59 61.30
N LEU A 3 38.40 -6.52 60.95
CA LEU A 3 38.44 -7.10 59.61
C LEU A 3 37.19 -7.97 59.44
N GLY A 4 36.22 -7.45 58.71
CA GLY A 4 34.99 -8.20 58.45
C GLY A 4 35.20 -9.64 58.06
N THR A 5 34.23 -10.48 58.26
CA THR A 5 34.28 -11.94 58.02
C THR A 5 34.69 -12.25 56.58
N ILE A 6 35.90 -12.80 56.42
CA ILE A 6 36.36 -13.26 55.09
C ILE A 6 35.60 -14.56 54.76
N ARG A 7 34.72 -14.50 53.77
CA ARG A 7 34.02 -15.66 53.24
C ARG A 7 34.82 -16.23 52.06
N LYS A 8 35.18 -17.49 52.13
CA LYS A 8 35.79 -18.19 50.97
C LYS A 8 34.69 -18.48 49.96
N ILE A 9 34.83 -17.98 48.75
CA ILE A 9 33.95 -18.25 47.59
C ILE A 9 34.81 -19.00 46.55
N ASP A 10 34.28 -20.08 45.98
CA ASP A 10 34.92 -20.75 44.87
C ASP A 10 34.85 -19.86 43.61
N ILE A 11 35.94 -19.72 42.90
CA ILE A 11 36.06 -18.86 41.71
C ILE A 11 35.10 -19.33 40.59
N ASP A 12 34.91 -20.65 40.48
CA ASP A 12 34.02 -21.23 39.46
C ASP A 12 32.56 -20.91 39.76
N ASP A 13 32.14 -20.98 41.04
CA ASP A 13 30.79 -20.63 41.50
C ASP A 13 30.53 -19.12 41.29
N GLU A 14 31.47 -18.25 41.66
CA GLU A 14 31.36 -16.81 41.48
C GLU A 14 31.28 -16.42 39.99
N MET A 15 32.12 -17.03 39.17
CA MET A 15 32.14 -16.80 37.72
C MET A 15 30.82 -17.26 37.10
N GLN A 16 30.29 -18.44 37.50
CA GLN A 16 29.00 -18.92 36.97
C GLN A 16 27.86 -17.98 37.36
N GLN A 17 27.80 -17.57 38.61
CA GLN A 17 26.76 -16.66 39.10
C GLN A 17 26.84 -15.29 38.42
N SER A 18 28.03 -14.69 38.36
CA SER A 18 28.27 -13.40 37.72
C SER A 18 27.95 -13.44 36.22
N TYR A 19 28.29 -14.55 35.53
CA TYR A 19 27.94 -14.71 34.12
C TYR A 19 26.45 -14.89 33.92
N LEU A 20 25.77 -15.63 34.81
CA LEU A 20 24.32 -15.80 34.76
C LEU A 20 23.60 -14.46 34.96
N ASP A 21 24.03 -13.68 35.94
CA ASP A 21 23.46 -12.35 36.23
C ASP A 21 23.67 -11.37 35.09
N TYR A 22 24.87 -11.38 34.48
CA TYR A 22 25.15 -10.63 33.25
C TYR A 22 24.31 -11.09 32.09
N ALA A 23 24.17 -12.39 31.84
CA ALA A 23 23.35 -12.93 30.77
C ALA A 23 21.88 -12.55 30.94
N MET A 24 21.33 -12.66 32.14
CA MET A 24 19.95 -12.24 32.46
C MET A 24 19.75 -10.75 32.23
N SER A 25 20.68 -9.91 32.69
CA SER A 25 20.63 -8.46 32.45
C SER A 25 20.63 -8.13 30.95
N VAL A 26 21.50 -8.77 30.16
CA VAL A 26 21.54 -8.53 28.70
C VAL A 26 20.25 -8.99 28.01
N ILE A 27 19.66 -10.09 28.46
CA ILE A 27 18.42 -10.63 27.90
C ILE A 27 17.25 -9.68 28.23
N VAL A 28 17.03 -9.36 29.50
CA VAL A 28 15.83 -8.67 29.97
C VAL A 28 15.96 -7.14 29.82
N ALA A 29 17.13 -6.57 30.11
CA ALA A 29 17.30 -5.12 30.22
C ALA A 29 18.04 -4.48 29.04
N ARG A 30 18.34 -5.21 27.95
CA ARG A 30 19.09 -4.63 26.82
C ARG A 30 18.62 -5.08 25.44
N ALA A 31 18.65 -6.40 25.16
CA ALA A 31 18.61 -6.89 23.77
C ALA A 31 17.23 -7.22 23.25
N LEU A 32 16.33 -7.73 24.10
CA LEU A 32 15.01 -8.17 23.69
C LEU A 32 13.94 -7.08 23.87
N PRO A 33 12.97 -7.00 22.93
CA PRO A 33 11.80 -6.13 23.08
C PRO A 33 10.78 -6.77 24.04
N ASP A 34 10.00 -5.95 24.75
CA ASP A 34 8.80 -6.41 25.44
C ASP A 34 7.68 -6.67 24.41
N ALA A 35 6.98 -7.79 24.53
CA ALA A 35 5.93 -8.18 23.60
C ALA A 35 4.70 -7.23 23.62
N ARG A 36 4.50 -6.49 24.71
CA ARG A 36 3.38 -5.59 24.93
C ARG A 36 3.51 -4.27 24.13
N ASP A 37 4.69 -3.62 24.21
CA ASP A 37 4.94 -2.33 23.53
C ASP A 37 5.94 -2.42 22.37
N GLY A 38 6.59 -3.57 22.18
CA GLY A 38 7.53 -3.79 21.09
C GLY A 38 8.84 -3.01 21.19
N LEU A 39 9.16 -2.48 22.36
CA LEU A 39 10.32 -1.61 22.60
C LEU A 39 11.39 -2.31 23.41
N LYS A 40 12.64 -2.02 23.08
CA LYS A 40 13.77 -2.29 23.97
C LYS A 40 13.82 -1.22 25.07
N PRO A 41 14.46 -1.50 26.23
CA PRO A 41 14.54 -0.54 27.32
C PRO A 41 15.09 0.83 26.89
N VAL A 42 16.16 0.87 26.10
CA VAL A 42 16.74 2.14 25.59
C VAL A 42 15.77 2.94 24.74
N GLN A 43 14.99 2.29 23.89
CA GLN A 43 13.99 2.94 23.04
C GLN A 43 12.85 3.52 23.88
N ARG A 44 12.36 2.74 24.85
CA ARG A 44 11.31 3.17 25.78
C ARG A 44 11.76 4.38 26.61
N ARG A 45 12.98 4.37 27.12
CA ARG A 45 13.57 5.48 27.87
C ARG A 45 13.73 6.74 27.04
N ILE A 46 14.13 6.60 25.75
CA ILE A 46 14.23 7.75 24.83
C ILE A 46 12.85 8.38 24.61
N LEU A 47 11.82 7.57 24.29
CA LEU A 47 10.48 8.09 24.03
C LEU A 47 9.87 8.71 25.31
N TYR A 48 10.09 8.09 26.47
CA TYR A 48 9.63 8.61 27.76
C TYR A 48 10.32 9.92 28.12
N ALA A 49 11.64 10.00 28.01
CA ALA A 49 12.38 11.24 28.26
C ALA A 49 11.94 12.40 27.35
N MET A 50 11.73 12.13 26.07
CA MET A 50 11.20 13.13 25.13
C MET A 50 9.79 13.57 25.55
N TYR A 51 8.95 12.65 26.01
CA TYR A 51 7.62 12.95 26.54
C TYR A 51 7.67 13.78 27.81
N ASP A 52 8.52 13.45 28.78
CA ASP A 52 8.73 14.17 30.04
C ASP A 52 9.25 15.60 29.80
N MET A 53 10.17 15.79 28.85
CA MET A 53 10.65 17.09 28.38
C MET A 53 9.59 17.95 27.67
N GLY A 54 8.37 17.44 27.46
CA GLY A 54 7.30 18.12 26.74
C GLY A 54 7.54 18.23 25.23
N ILE A 55 8.40 17.41 24.64
CA ILE A 55 8.65 17.37 23.21
C ILE A 55 7.51 16.57 22.54
N ARG A 56 6.67 17.28 21.78
CA ARG A 56 5.48 16.72 21.11
C ARG A 56 5.64 16.87 19.59
N ALA A 57 4.79 16.19 18.82
CA ALA A 57 4.81 16.25 17.36
C ALA A 57 4.58 17.66 16.78
N ASP A 58 3.83 18.49 17.49
CA ASP A 58 3.53 19.89 17.14
C ASP A 58 4.50 20.90 17.76
N SER A 59 5.45 20.45 18.62
CA SER A 59 6.44 21.32 19.25
C SER A 59 7.65 21.58 18.34
N ALA A 60 8.43 22.61 18.65
CA ALA A 60 9.69 22.87 17.99
C ALA A 60 10.70 21.74 18.23
N TYR A 61 11.50 21.40 17.20
CA TYR A 61 12.60 20.47 17.31
C TYR A 61 13.58 20.85 18.41
N LYS A 62 14.20 19.87 19.04
CA LYS A 62 15.24 20.03 20.04
C LYS A 62 16.52 19.36 19.59
N LYS A 63 17.68 19.95 19.93
CA LYS A 63 18.98 19.33 19.63
C LYS A 63 19.04 17.91 20.19
N SER A 64 19.47 16.97 19.36
CA SER A 64 19.61 15.56 19.76
C SER A 64 20.49 15.37 20.97
N ALA A 65 21.57 16.15 21.08
CA ALA A 65 22.47 16.15 22.24
C ALA A 65 21.74 16.47 23.58
N ARG A 66 20.70 17.33 23.55
CA ARG A 66 19.90 17.62 24.75
C ARG A 66 19.04 16.42 25.15
N ILE A 67 18.44 15.77 24.18
CA ILE A 67 17.61 14.57 24.44
C ILE A 67 18.49 13.45 24.98
N VAL A 68 19.63 13.18 24.32
CA VAL A 68 20.59 12.16 24.75
C VAL A 68 21.07 12.42 26.17
N GLY A 69 21.43 13.69 26.48
CA GLY A 69 21.87 14.08 27.83
C GLY A 69 20.80 13.84 28.92
N GLU A 70 19.54 14.11 28.62
CA GLU A 70 18.40 13.84 29.52
C GLU A 70 18.21 12.34 29.80
N VAL A 71 18.30 11.53 28.73
CA VAL A 71 18.19 10.07 28.83
C VAL A 71 19.32 9.48 29.67
N LEU A 72 20.56 9.93 29.45
CA LEU A 72 21.73 9.47 30.18
C LEU A 72 21.68 9.84 31.65
N GLY A 73 21.31 11.09 31.91
CA GLY A 73 21.31 11.62 33.27
C GLY A 73 20.22 11.09 34.16
N LYS A 74 19.09 10.64 33.58
CA LYS A 74 17.92 10.24 34.34
C LYS A 74 17.57 8.76 34.31
N TYR A 75 17.79 8.09 33.16
CA TYR A 75 17.17 6.78 32.91
C TYR A 75 18.14 5.71 32.40
N HIS A 76 19.19 6.05 31.63
CA HIS A 76 19.98 5.04 30.93
C HIS A 76 21.50 5.29 31.07
N PRO A 77 22.14 4.74 32.13
CA PRO A 77 23.54 5.03 32.48
C PRO A 77 24.54 4.25 31.60
N HIS A 78 24.49 4.48 30.26
CA HIS A 78 25.37 3.87 29.28
C HIS A 78 25.99 4.93 28.36
N GLY A 79 26.76 4.53 27.35
CA GLY A 79 27.39 5.48 26.42
C GLY A 79 26.41 6.32 25.60
N ASP A 80 26.73 7.59 25.41
CA ASP A 80 25.95 8.55 24.61
C ASP A 80 25.73 8.13 23.17
N SER A 81 26.74 7.52 22.56
CA SER A 81 26.67 6.99 21.19
C SER A 81 25.58 5.93 21.05
N ALA A 82 25.44 5.01 22.03
CA ALA A 82 24.44 3.96 21.98
C ALA A 82 23.01 4.54 22.07
N VAL A 83 22.79 5.53 22.91
CA VAL A 83 21.50 6.23 23.02
C VAL A 83 21.20 7.01 21.75
N TYR A 84 22.19 7.72 21.21
CA TYR A 84 22.02 8.51 19.99
C TYR A 84 21.74 7.64 18.77
N GLU A 85 22.47 6.52 18.58
CA GLU A 85 22.24 5.58 17.49
C GLU A 85 20.85 4.93 17.58
N ALA A 86 20.41 4.56 18.80
CA ALA A 86 19.06 4.04 19.01
C ALA A 86 17.98 5.09 18.62
N MET A 87 18.18 6.35 19.01
CA MET A 87 17.27 7.44 18.63
C MET A 87 17.30 7.70 17.13
N ALA A 88 18.50 7.74 16.53
CA ALA A 88 18.66 7.94 15.09
C ALA A 88 17.97 6.84 14.28
N ARG A 89 18.09 5.57 14.71
CA ARG A 89 17.41 4.46 14.06
C ARG A 89 15.88 4.60 14.09
N MET A 90 15.30 5.16 15.17
CA MET A 90 13.86 5.43 15.25
C MET A 90 13.38 6.57 14.34
N ALA A 91 14.32 7.37 13.78
CA ALA A 91 14.05 8.44 12.81
C ALA A 91 14.33 8.05 11.35
N GLN A 92 14.85 6.83 11.09
CA GLN A 92 15.21 6.37 9.75
C GLN A 92 14.02 5.68 9.06
N ASP A 93 13.57 6.20 7.93
CA ASP A 93 12.44 5.68 7.13
C ASP A 93 12.76 4.38 6.38
N PHE A 94 14.06 4.06 6.23
CA PHE A 94 14.55 2.79 5.70
C PHE A 94 14.78 1.72 6.79
N SER A 95 14.73 2.07 8.07
CA SER A 95 14.87 1.15 9.20
C SER A 95 13.55 0.85 9.89
N MET A 96 12.68 1.85 10.00
CA MET A 96 11.39 1.76 10.69
C MET A 96 10.22 1.78 9.69
N ARG A 97 9.28 0.86 9.84
CA ARG A 97 8.06 0.83 9.01
C ARG A 97 7.10 1.98 9.35
N THR A 98 7.08 2.34 10.64
CA THR A 98 6.40 3.53 11.18
C THR A 98 7.38 4.29 12.06
N LEU A 99 7.70 5.53 11.69
CA LEU A 99 8.64 6.37 12.43
C LEU A 99 8.13 6.72 13.81
N LEU A 100 9.00 6.66 14.82
CA LEU A 100 8.70 7.07 16.20
C LEU A 100 9.36 8.41 16.54
N VAL A 101 10.45 8.75 15.88
CA VAL A 101 11.16 10.03 16.02
C VAL A 101 11.10 10.77 14.69
N ASP A 102 10.73 12.04 14.74
CA ASP A 102 10.80 12.98 13.62
C ASP A 102 12.11 13.75 13.72
N GLY A 103 13.02 13.47 12.76
CA GLY A 103 14.39 13.98 12.75
C GLY A 103 14.57 15.11 11.74
N GLN A 104 15.29 16.16 12.15
CA GLN A 104 15.74 17.23 11.26
C GLN A 104 17.27 17.22 11.17
N GLY A 105 17.78 17.09 9.95
CA GLY A 105 19.22 16.93 9.67
C GLY A 105 19.54 15.58 9.06
N ASN A 106 20.81 15.19 9.06
CA ASN A 106 21.24 13.90 8.55
C ASN A 106 21.21 12.83 9.66
N PHE A 107 20.27 11.89 9.55
CA PHE A 107 20.13 10.72 10.43
C PHE A 107 20.66 9.43 9.81
N GLY A 108 21.49 9.52 8.77
CA GLY A 108 22.02 8.38 8.05
C GLY A 108 21.31 8.18 6.72
N SER A 109 21.85 7.26 5.90
CA SER A 109 21.30 6.94 4.58
C SER A 109 21.31 5.42 4.31
N VAL A 110 20.61 5.00 3.26
CA VAL A 110 20.66 3.61 2.74
C VAL A 110 22.05 3.27 2.20
N ASP A 111 22.87 4.28 1.89
CA ASP A 111 24.27 4.13 1.48
C ASP A 111 25.19 3.68 2.61
N GLY A 112 24.69 3.67 3.85
CA GLY A 112 25.42 3.30 5.04
C GLY A 112 26.15 4.45 5.69
N ASP A 113 25.87 5.69 5.30
CA ASP A 113 26.38 6.85 6.00
C ASP A 113 25.86 6.88 7.44
N PRO A 114 26.72 7.11 8.43
CA PRO A 114 26.28 7.28 9.81
C PRO A 114 25.51 8.59 9.99
N PRO A 115 24.66 8.69 11.02
CA PRO A 115 24.03 9.95 11.37
C PRO A 115 25.09 11.01 11.71
N ALA A 116 24.81 12.26 11.36
CA ALA A 116 25.66 13.37 11.73
C ALA A 116 25.75 13.51 13.26
N ALA A 117 26.84 14.07 13.78
CA ALA A 117 27.01 14.23 15.22
C ALA A 117 25.80 14.92 15.89
N MET A 118 25.37 14.43 17.06
CA MET A 118 24.13 14.83 17.76
C MET A 118 24.00 16.34 18.06
N ARG A 119 25.11 17.11 17.97
CA ARG A 119 25.09 18.56 18.10
C ARG A 119 24.53 19.28 16.85
N TYR A 120 24.49 18.59 15.70
CA TYR A 120 23.97 19.15 14.44
C TYR A 120 22.53 18.74 14.19
N THR A 121 22.12 17.53 14.59
CA THR A 121 20.77 17.02 14.37
C THR A 121 19.80 17.52 15.44
N GLU A 122 18.52 17.55 15.05
CA GLU A 122 17.40 17.90 15.93
C GLU A 122 16.31 16.86 15.82
N ALA A 123 15.55 16.64 16.90
CA ALA A 123 14.51 15.62 16.93
C ALA A 123 13.30 16.07 17.74
N ARG A 124 12.15 15.43 17.44
CA ARG A 124 10.91 15.48 18.20
C ARG A 124 10.14 14.16 18.07
N LEU A 125 9.12 13.97 18.90
CA LEU A 125 8.24 12.79 18.77
C LEU A 125 7.36 12.90 17.52
N THR A 126 7.08 11.77 16.88
CA THR A 126 6.03 11.67 15.85
C THR A 126 4.65 11.55 16.51
N SER A 127 3.58 11.75 15.73
CA SER A 127 2.21 11.48 16.21
C SER A 127 2.02 10.01 16.60
N ALA A 128 2.62 9.07 15.87
CA ALA A 128 2.56 7.64 16.18
C ALA A 128 3.24 7.32 17.52
N ALA A 129 4.35 7.97 17.86
CA ALA A 129 5.00 7.82 19.16
C ALA A 129 4.14 8.39 20.30
N LEU A 130 3.41 9.49 20.06
CA LEU A 130 2.48 10.03 21.05
C LEU A 130 1.32 9.07 21.32
N ASP A 131 0.85 8.32 20.33
CA ASP A 131 -0.18 7.29 20.52
C ASP A 131 0.36 6.10 21.33
N ILE A 132 1.65 5.77 21.23
CA ILE A 132 2.29 4.76 22.09
C ILE A 132 2.33 5.23 23.57
N LEU A 133 2.51 6.54 23.79
CA LEU A 133 2.60 7.18 25.11
C LEU A 133 1.24 7.67 25.65
N PHE A 134 0.19 7.53 24.83
CA PHE A 134 -1.13 8.03 25.19
C PHE A 134 -1.67 7.38 26.48
N ASP A 135 -2.26 8.19 27.35
CA ASP A 135 -2.76 7.80 28.65
C ASP A 135 -1.70 7.41 29.71
N LEU A 136 -0.41 7.62 29.47
CA LEU A 136 0.66 7.31 30.45
C LEU A 136 0.45 8.01 31.82
N ASN A 137 -0.18 9.19 31.82
CA ASN A 137 -0.46 9.99 33.00
C ASN A 137 -1.74 9.59 33.76
N LYS A 138 -2.33 8.43 33.43
CA LYS A 138 -3.57 7.93 34.00
C LYS A 138 -3.38 6.61 34.75
N ASP A 139 -2.20 6.35 35.27
CA ASP A 139 -1.85 5.14 36.00
C ASP A 139 -2.17 3.83 35.22
N THR A 140 -1.95 3.86 33.93
CA THR A 140 -2.29 2.76 33.02
C THR A 140 -1.26 1.65 32.97
N VAL A 141 -0.03 1.92 33.42
CA VAL A 141 1.11 1.00 33.44
C VAL A 141 1.88 1.18 34.74
N ASP A 142 2.66 0.16 35.10
CA ASP A 142 3.50 0.19 36.30
C ASP A 142 4.77 1.01 36.05
N PHE A 143 5.17 1.78 37.05
CA PHE A 143 6.43 2.51 37.07
C PHE A 143 7.42 1.80 37.98
N ASN A 144 8.68 1.79 37.63
CA ASN A 144 9.76 1.23 38.39
C ASN A 144 10.76 2.34 38.70
N SER A 145 11.55 2.17 39.81
CA SER A 145 12.66 3.06 40.07
C SER A 145 13.66 3.03 38.91
N ASN A 146 14.29 4.19 38.65
CA ASN A 146 15.40 4.30 37.71
C ASN A 146 16.68 3.68 38.33
N PHE A 147 17.83 3.80 37.66
CA PHE A 147 19.08 3.16 38.03
C PHE A 147 19.68 3.66 39.38
N ASP A 148 19.27 4.82 39.90
CA ASP A 148 19.77 5.44 41.13
C ASP A 148 18.67 5.66 42.19
N ASP A 149 17.47 5.09 41.99
CA ASP A 149 16.29 5.21 42.85
C ASP A 149 15.82 6.66 43.11
N THR A 150 16.22 7.61 42.29
CA THR A 150 15.83 9.02 42.47
C THR A 150 14.57 9.40 41.69
N LEU A 151 14.28 8.68 40.64
CA LEU A 151 13.15 8.90 39.70
C LEU A 151 12.45 7.59 39.33
N GLU A 152 11.30 7.70 38.78
CA GLU A 152 10.53 6.57 38.29
C GLU A 152 10.47 6.58 36.73
N GLU A 153 10.53 5.39 36.12
CA GLU A 153 10.37 5.18 34.69
C GLU A 153 9.29 4.12 34.42
N PRO A 154 8.55 4.20 33.29
CA PRO A 154 7.55 3.21 32.96
C PRO A 154 8.19 1.87 32.61
N GLY A 155 7.74 0.78 33.23
CA GLY A 155 8.20 -0.58 32.92
C GLY A 155 7.80 -1.02 31.52
N VAL A 156 6.66 -0.51 31.02
CA VAL A 156 6.12 -0.71 29.66
C VAL A 156 5.29 0.52 29.29
N LEU A 157 5.12 0.80 27.99
CA LEU A 157 4.26 1.91 27.55
C LEU A 157 2.84 1.42 27.23
N PRO A 158 1.82 2.31 27.31
CA PRO A 158 0.43 1.96 27.02
C PRO A 158 0.18 1.42 25.60
N ALA A 159 1.01 1.81 24.62
CA ALA A 159 1.12 1.27 23.27
C ALA A 159 -0.21 1.12 22.52
N ALA A 160 -0.86 2.24 22.15
CA ALA A 160 -2.06 2.20 21.31
C ALA A 160 -1.78 1.68 19.89
N LEU A 161 -0.51 1.54 19.51
CA LEU A 161 -0.04 1.00 18.24
C LEU A 161 0.66 -0.35 18.45
N PRO A 162 0.36 -1.42 17.68
CA PRO A 162 0.98 -2.75 17.83
C PRO A 162 2.42 -2.77 17.30
N ASN A 163 3.31 -2.03 18.00
CA ASN A 163 4.64 -1.69 17.55
C ASN A 163 5.56 -2.90 17.35
N LEU A 164 5.43 -3.97 18.16
CA LEU A 164 6.25 -5.18 18.04
C LEU A 164 6.24 -5.76 16.62
N LEU A 165 5.05 -5.91 16.05
CA LEU A 165 4.89 -6.46 14.70
C LEU A 165 5.05 -5.37 13.62
N VAL A 166 4.58 -4.16 13.87
CA VAL A 166 4.63 -3.09 12.87
C VAL A 166 6.06 -2.69 12.55
N ASN A 167 6.88 -2.40 13.54
CA ASN A 167 8.27 -2.01 13.33
C ASN A 167 9.25 -3.16 13.42
N GLY A 168 8.83 -4.31 13.97
CA GLY A 168 9.71 -5.42 14.23
C GLY A 168 10.79 -5.10 15.28
N ALA A 169 11.70 -6.04 15.49
CA ALA A 169 12.86 -5.85 16.36
C ALA A 169 13.98 -6.83 15.98
N THR A 170 15.22 -6.37 16.07
CA THR A 170 16.41 -7.21 15.91
C THR A 170 17.32 -7.02 17.11
N GLY A 171 17.87 -8.09 17.70
CA GLY A 171 18.74 -8.00 18.85
C GLY A 171 19.48 -9.29 19.12
N ILE A 172 20.70 -9.16 19.63
CA ILE A 172 21.55 -10.29 19.99
C ILE A 172 21.76 -10.25 21.49
N ALA A 173 21.30 -11.28 22.20
CA ALA A 173 21.51 -11.49 23.61
C ALA A 173 22.48 -12.66 23.83
N VAL A 174 22.76 -12.97 25.11
CA VAL A 174 23.57 -14.13 25.45
C VAL A 174 22.76 -15.41 25.21
N GLY A 175 23.25 -16.28 24.33
CA GLY A 175 22.61 -17.57 24.03
C GLY A 175 21.36 -17.50 23.16
N MET A 176 20.85 -16.32 22.82
CA MET A 176 19.64 -16.14 22.00
C MET A 176 19.65 -14.85 21.20
N ALA A 177 18.87 -14.81 20.12
CA ALA A 177 18.72 -13.61 19.30
C ALA A 177 17.25 -13.45 18.88
N THR A 178 16.80 -12.22 18.75
CA THR A 178 15.49 -11.88 18.18
C THR A 178 15.65 -11.28 16.79
N SER A 179 14.75 -11.65 15.87
CA SER A 179 14.67 -11.10 14.51
C SER A 179 13.21 -11.11 14.08
N ILE A 180 12.49 -10.09 14.50
CA ILE A 180 11.07 -9.89 14.20
C ILE A 180 10.99 -8.96 12.99
N PRO A 181 10.43 -9.41 11.85
CA PRO A 181 10.30 -8.55 10.68
C PRO A 181 9.20 -7.50 10.89
N PRO A 182 9.31 -6.33 10.25
CA PRO A 182 8.23 -5.34 10.23
C PRO A 182 7.05 -5.82 9.39
N HIS A 183 5.84 -5.30 9.71
CA HIS A 183 4.58 -5.64 9.03
C HIS A 183 3.76 -4.40 8.70
N ASN A 184 2.81 -4.55 7.79
CA ASN A 184 1.87 -3.49 7.46
C ASN A 184 0.90 -3.24 8.63
N LEU A 185 0.80 -1.97 9.05
CA LEU A 185 -0.05 -1.58 10.19
C LEU A 185 -1.52 -1.93 9.95
N GLY A 186 -2.03 -1.68 8.75
CA GLY A 186 -3.43 -1.95 8.40
C GLY A 186 -3.76 -3.44 8.50
N GLU A 187 -2.87 -4.30 8.00
CA GLU A 187 -3.03 -5.76 8.03
C GLU A 187 -2.99 -6.31 9.46
N VAL A 188 -2.05 -5.81 10.29
CA VAL A 188 -1.94 -6.23 11.71
C VAL A 188 -3.20 -5.82 12.48
N ILE A 189 -3.70 -4.60 12.28
CA ILE A 189 -4.93 -4.14 12.95
C ILE A 189 -6.14 -4.96 12.51
N ASP A 190 -6.28 -5.27 11.22
CA ASP A 190 -7.39 -6.11 10.74
C ASP A 190 -7.38 -7.50 11.38
N ALA A 191 -6.20 -8.11 11.52
CA ALA A 191 -6.05 -9.39 12.21
C ALA A 191 -6.44 -9.28 13.70
N ILE A 192 -6.02 -8.21 14.39
CA ILE A 192 -6.37 -7.97 15.79
C ILE A 192 -7.89 -7.78 15.94
N VAL A 193 -8.51 -6.97 15.12
CA VAL A 193 -9.96 -6.72 15.14
C VAL A 193 -10.73 -8.02 14.91
N TYR A 194 -10.32 -8.83 13.93
CA TYR A 194 -10.90 -10.15 13.70
C TYR A 194 -10.76 -11.08 14.92
N MET A 195 -9.60 -11.11 15.58
CA MET A 195 -9.39 -11.89 16.81
C MET A 195 -10.30 -11.40 17.95
N ILE A 196 -10.49 -10.08 18.10
CA ILE A 196 -11.40 -9.49 19.11
C ILE A 196 -12.86 -9.90 18.85
N GLU A 197 -13.30 -9.88 17.61
CA GLU A 197 -14.67 -10.31 17.24
C GLU A 197 -14.93 -11.79 17.53
N LYS A 198 -13.90 -12.61 17.40
CA LYS A 198 -13.94 -14.07 17.62
C LYS A 198 -13.32 -14.50 18.95
N TRP A 199 -13.16 -13.60 19.91
CA TRP A 199 -12.40 -13.85 21.15
C TRP A 199 -12.81 -15.09 21.93
N GLU A 200 -14.10 -15.41 21.95
CA GLU A 200 -14.63 -16.59 22.63
C GLU A 200 -14.31 -17.92 21.92
N LYS A 201 -13.88 -17.83 20.67
CA LYS A 201 -13.45 -18.94 19.81
C LYS A 201 -12.02 -18.76 19.34
N LEU A 202 -11.19 -18.15 20.19
CA LEU A 202 -9.80 -17.83 19.83
C LEU A 202 -9.01 -19.11 19.49
N ASP A 203 -9.29 -20.23 20.14
CA ASP A 203 -8.59 -21.49 19.92
C ASP A 203 -8.86 -22.05 18.51
N ASP A 204 -10.03 -21.77 17.95
CA ASP A 204 -10.41 -22.19 16.58
C ASP A 204 -9.74 -21.38 15.47
N ILE A 205 -9.04 -20.29 15.80
CA ILE A 205 -8.34 -19.45 14.83
C ILE A 205 -6.96 -20.04 14.57
N ASP A 206 -6.73 -20.53 13.36
CA ASP A 206 -5.46 -21.03 12.87
C ASP A 206 -4.59 -19.90 12.24
N VAL A 207 -3.35 -20.23 11.92
CA VAL A 207 -2.40 -19.30 11.29
C VAL A 207 -2.86 -18.95 9.89
N GLU A 208 -3.40 -19.88 9.13
CA GLU A 208 -3.90 -19.68 7.77
C GLU A 208 -5.02 -18.62 7.74
N THR A 209 -5.91 -18.63 8.73
CA THR A 209 -6.97 -17.63 8.86
C THR A 209 -6.39 -16.23 9.15
N LEU A 210 -5.37 -16.12 10.01
CA LEU A 210 -4.71 -14.85 10.30
C LEU A 210 -3.93 -14.32 9.09
N MET A 211 -3.36 -15.21 8.28
CA MET A 211 -2.65 -14.84 7.04
C MET A 211 -3.57 -14.31 5.93
N LYS A 212 -4.88 -14.45 6.04
CA LYS A 212 -5.84 -13.74 5.15
C LYS A 212 -5.80 -12.24 5.37
N PHE A 213 -5.37 -11.80 6.55
CA PHE A 213 -5.18 -10.39 6.93
C PHE A 213 -3.72 -9.99 6.86
N VAL A 214 -2.83 -10.71 7.58
CA VAL A 214 -1.38 -10.46 7.58
C VAL A 214 -0.73 -11.37 6.56
N GLN A 215 -0.56 -10.87 5.33
CA GLN A 215 -0.03 -11.68 4.22
C GLN A 215 1.44 -12.11 4.42
N GLY A 216 2.21 -11.33 5.15
CA GLY A 216 3.63 -11.55 5.40
C GLY A 216 4.35 -10.28 5.85
N PRO A 217 5.66 -10.31 6.05
CA PRO A 217 6.46 -9.14 6.35
C PRO A 217 6.30 -8.02 5.34
N ASP A 218 6.42 -6.76 5.79
CA ASP A 218 6.33 -5.56 4.97
C ASP A 218 7.48 -4.61 5.32
N PHE A 219 8.59 -4.76 4.58
CA PHE A 219 9.83 -4.03 4.87
C PHE A 219 9.75 -2.57 4.44
N PRO A 220 10.33 -1.63 5.21
CA PRO A 220 10.36 -0.21 4.86
C PRO A 220 11.03 0.07 3.50
N THR A 221 12.04 -0.72 3.12
CA THR A 221 12.74 -0.62 1.83
C THR A 221 12.04 -1.31 0.66
N GLY A 222 10.85 -1.91 0.88
CA GLY A 222 10.12 -2.66 -0.14
C GLY A 222 10.75 -4.02 -0.45
N GLY A 223 11.04 -4.27 -1.73
CA GLY A 223 11.59 -5.53 -2.21
C GLY A 223 10.54 -6.62 -2.44
N LEU A 224 11.02 -7.81 -2.79
CA LEU A 224 10.20 -8.97 -3.15
C LEU A 224 10.46 -10.12 -2.19
N ILE A 225 9.41 -10.68 -1.58
CA ILE A 225 9.50 -11.98 -0.89
C ILE A 225 9.18 -13.06 -1.90
N VAL A 226 10.11 -14.01 -2.07
CA VAL A 226 9.98 -15.11 -3.02
C VAL A 226 9.55 -16.36 -2.27
N LEU A 227 8.37 -16.88 -2.63
CA LEU A 227 7.92 -18.18 -2.18
C LEU A 227 8.42 -19.23 -3.17
N ASP A 228 9.43 -20.00 -2.78
CA ASP A 228 9.97 -21.11 -3.57
C ASP A 228 9.13 -22.34 -3.24
N ASN A 229 8.17 -22.66 -4.12
CA ASN A 229 7.18 -23.71 -3.92
C ASN A 229 7.83 -25.09 -3.92
N LYS A 230 8.27 -25.52 -2.78
CA LYS A 230 8.51 -26.93 -2.46
C LYS A 230 7.75 -27.24 -1.17
N ASP A 231 6.51 -27.60 -1.31
CA ASP A 231 5.64 -28.27 -0.33
C ASP A 231 5.13 -27.48 0.89
N GLU A 232 5.78 -26.38 1.35
CA GLU A 232 5.28 -25.57 2.47
C GLU A 232 5.50 -24.06 2.24
N ASN A 233 4.53 -23.25 2.69
CA ASN A 233 4.67 -21.79 2.69
C ASN A 233 5.62 -21.37 3.83
N PRO A 234 6.81 -20.82 3.54
CA PRO A 234 7.79 -20.48 4.58
C PRO A 234 7.31 -19.37 5.53
N ILE A 235 6.39 -18.51 5.11
CA ILE A 235 5.78 -17.48 5.96
C ILE A 235 4.82 -18.13 6.95
N GLU A 236 3.98 -19.07 6.48
CA GLU A 236 3.03 -19.79 7.32
C GLU A 236 3.73 -20.62 8.40
N SER A 237 4.75 -21.37 8.01
CA SER A 237 5.60 -22.12 8.93
C SER A 237 6.26 -21.20 9.97
N ALA A 238 6.79 -20.03 9.54
CA ALA A 238 7.39 -19.06 10.45
C ALA A 238 6.38 -18.47 11.44
N TYR A 239 5.17 -18.16 11.01
CA TYR A 239 4.13 -17.62 11.87
C TYR A 239 3.50 -18.65 12.80
N GLY A 240 3.48 -19.91 12.39
CA GLY A 240 2.99 -21.03 13.20
C GLY A 240 3.96 -21.47 14.29
N SER A 241 5.27 -21.43 14.02
CA SER A 241 6.32 -21.87 14.96
C SER A 241 7.05 -20.71 15.67
N GLY A 242 6.92 -19.49 15.19
CA GLY A 242 7.71 -18.33 15.62
C GLY A 242 9.13 -18.30 15.04
N ARG A 243 9.52 -19.27 14.18
CA ARG A 243 10.84 -19.36 13.55
C ARG A 243 10.72 -19.78 12.10
N GLY A 244 11.51 -19.14 11.23
CA GLY A 244 11.53 -19.50 9.81
C GLY A 244 12.57 -18.71 9.03
N ARG A 245 12.61 -18.95 7.72
CA ARG A 245 13.50 -18.25 6.80
C ARG A 245 12.73 -17.87 5.56
N ILE A 246 12.82 -16.63 5.15
CA ILE A 246 12.22 -16.12 3.92
C ILE A 246 13.31 -15.57 3.00
N THR A 247 13.14 -15.75 1.70
CA THR A 247 14.03 -15.17 0.70
C THR A 247 13.50 -13.81 0.28
N VAL A 248 14.33 -12.77 0.44
CA VAL A 248 14.03 -11.40 0.03
C VAL A 248 14.93 -11.01 -1.12
N ARG A 249 14.35 -10.49 -2.20
CA ARG A 249 15.05 -10.02 -3.40
C ARG A 249 14.89 -8.53 -3.60
N ALA A 250 15.91 -7.92 -4.19
CA ALA A 250 15.84 -6.59 -4.76
C ALA A 250 14.79 -6.54 -5.88
N LYS A 251 14.14 -5.41 -6.02
CA LYS A 251 13.25 -5.14 -7.14
C LYS A 251 14.05 -4.58 -8.29
N ALA A 252 14.15 -5.37 -9.36
CA ALA A 252 14.90 -5.01 -10.55
C ALA A 252 14.04 -5.25 -11.80
N HIS A 253 14.26 -4.43 -12.84
CA HIS A 253 13.62 -4.59 -14.14
C HIS A 253 14.62 -4.31 -15.26
N VAL A 254 14.34 -4.84 -16.45
CA VAL A 254 15.15 -4.65 -17.63
C VAL A 254 14.52 -3.57 -18.51
N GLU A 255 15.34 -2.63 -18.96
CA GLU A 255 14.97 -1.61 -19.95
C GLU A 255 15.82 -1.81 -21.22
N GLU A 256 15.20 -1.72 -22.39
CA GLU A 256 15.90 -1.75 -23.66
C GLU A 256 16.52 -0.38 -23.99
N MET A 257 17.74 -0.39 -24.50
CA MET A 257 18.48 0.79 -24.93
C MET A 257 18.64 0.81 -26.45
N ASP A 258 19.14 1.94 -26.94
CA ASP A 258 19.48 2.09 -28.37
C ASP A 258 20.48 1.03 -28.85
N ARG A 259 20.37 0.67 -30.14
CA ARG A 259 21.25 -0.30 -30.83
C ARG A 259 21.19 -1.72 -30.26
N GLY A 260 20.09 -2.12 -29.63
CA GLY A 260 19.88 -3.46 -29.09
C GLY A 260 20.69 -3.79 -27.85
N ARG A 261 21.13 -2.80 -27.10
CA ARG A 261 21.66 -2.96 -25.73
C ARG A 261 20.53 -2.97 -24.73
N SER A 262 20.77 -3.53 -23.55
CA SER A 262 19.83 -3.53 -22.42
C SER A 262 20.48 -2.95 -21.18
N ARG A 263 19.66 -2.50 -20.23
CA ARG A 263 20.12 -2.13 -18.89
C ARG A 263 19.21 -2.74 -17.84
N ILE A 264 19.80 -3.12 -16.72
CA ILE A 264 19.09 -3.56 -15.53
C ILE A 264 18.98 -2.36 -14.58
N ILE A 265 17.76 -2.06 -14.16
CA ILE A 265 17.47 -0.99 -13.18
C ILE A 265 17.04 -1.62 -11.89
N VAL A 266 17.72 -1.30 -10.77
CA VAL A 266 17.34 -1.72 -9.43
C VAL A 266 16.71 -0.55 -8.70
N THR A 267 15.46 -0.72 -8.25
CA THR A 267 14.67 0.35 -7.61
C THR A 267 14.44 0.14 -6.11
N GLU A 268 14.55 -1.09 -5.62
CA GLU A 268 14.38 -1.41 -4.21
C GLU A 268 15.39 -2.50 -3.81
N LEU A 269 15.92 -2.43 -2.60
CA LEU A 269 16.87 -3.39 -2.05
C LEU A 269 16.25 -4.22 -0.93
N PRO A 270 16.75 -5.44 -0.68
CA PRO A 270 16.37 -6.19 0.51
C PRO A 270 16.65 -5.39 1.79
N TYR A 271 15.81 -5.58 2.79
CA TYR A 271 15.93 -4.90 4.08
C TYR A 271 17.31 -5.10 4.72
N ALA A 272 17.85 -4.03 5.29
CA ALA A 272 19.17 -3.97 5.92
C ALA A 272 20.37 -4.24 4.98
N VAL A 273 20.20 -4.13 3.66
CA VAL A 273 21.30 -4.14 2.70
C VAL A 273 21.83 -2.72 2.49
N ASN A 274 23.15 -2.55 2.61
CA ASN A 274 23.84 -1.29 2.33
C ASN A 274 24.03 -1.14 0.81
N LYS A 275 23.57 -0.01 0.23
CA LYS A 275 23.58 0.24 -1.22
C LYS A 275 25.02 0.38 -1.75
N SER A 276 25.87 1.17 -1.09
CA SER A 276 27.25 1.39 -1.53
C SER A 276 28.09 0.10 -1.52
N SER A 277 27.98 -0.68 -0.45
CA SER A 277 28.66 -1.98 -0.37
C SER A 277 28.14 -2.98 -1.43
N LEU A 278 26.86 -2.92 -1.79
CA LEU A 278 26.31 -3.74 -2.87
C LEU A 278 26.90 -3.32 -4.22
N ILE A 279 26.93 -2.02 -4.53
CA ILE A 279 27.51 -1.48 -5.77
C ILE A 279 28.97 -1.87 -5.90
N GLU A 280 29.75 -1.70 -4.83
CA GLU A 280 31.17 -2.11 -4.78
C GLU A 280 31.33 -3.61 -5.02
N ARG A 281 30.49 -4.45 -4.38
CA ARG A 281 30.50 -5.90 -4.59
C ARG A 281 30.20 -6.29 -6.03
N ILE A 282 29.22 -5.65 -6.68
CA ILE A 282 28.90 -5.87 -8.09
C ILE A 282 30.08 -5.47 -8.98
N ALA A 283 30.69 -4.30 -8.74
CA ALA A 283 31.83 -3.83 -9.50
C ALA A 283 33.04 -4.77 -9.39
N ASN A 284 33.32 -5.28 -8.19
CA ASN A 284 34.41 -6.23 -7.97
C ASN A 284 34.15 -7.55 -8.69
N LEU A 285 32.95 -8.12 -8.61
CA LEU A 285 32.57 -9.34 -9.32
C LEU A 285 32.61 -9.19 -10.85
N ALA A 286 32.27 -8.00 -11.37
CA ALA A 286 32.39 -7.71 -12.80
C ALA A 286 33.86 -7.64 -13.24
N ARG A 287 34.73 -7.03 -12.43
CA ARG A 287 36.17 -6.98 -12.69
C ARG A 287 36.82 -8.36 -12.63
N ASP A 288 36.34 -9.22 -11.75
CA ASP A 288 36.78 -10.60 -11.61
C ASP A 288 36.24 -11.54 -12.72
N GLY A 289 35.44 -11.01 -13.66
CA GLY A 289 34.89 -11.76 -14.79
C GLY A 289 33.70 -12.67 -14.49
N TYR A 290 33.04 -12.49 -13.33
CA TYR A 290 31.84 -13.28 -12.99
C TYR A 290 30.58 -12.86 -13.73
N PHE A 291 30.54 -11.66 -14.29
CA PHE A 291 29.45 -11.12 -15.10
C PHE A 291 29.94 -10.75 -16.49
N GLU A 292 29.77 -11.67 -17.43
CA GLU A 292 30.04 -11.36 -18.84
C GLU A 292 28.98 -10.38 -19.37
N GLY A 293 29.43 -9.26 -19.91
CA GLY A 293 28.55 -8.31 -20.58
C GLY A 293 28.06 -7.12 -19.76
N LEU A 294 28.53 -6.90 -18.54
CA LEU A 294 28.35 -5.63 -17.82
C LEU A 294 29.32 -4.59 -18.42
N SER A 295 28.75 -3.48 -18.99
CA SER A 295 29.53 -2.41 -19.61
C SER A 295 29.70 -1.19 -18.69
N ASP A 296 28.72 -0.89 -17.86
CA ASP A 296 28.77 0.25 -16.93
C ASP A 296 27.86 0.03 -15.71
N LEU A 297 28.21 0.63 -14.59
CA LEU A 297 27.50 0.57 -13.32
C LEU A 297 27.46 1.96 -12.69
N ARG A 298 26.25 2.50 -12.54
CA ARG A 298 26.05 3.85 -11.98
C ARG A 298 24.97 3.85 -10.91
N ASP A 299 25.15 4.73 -9.94
CA ASP A 299 24.11 5.11 -9.00
C ASP A 299 23.46 6.42 -9.46
N GLU A 300 22.21 6.35 -9.87
CA GLU A 300 21.38 7.48 -10.29
C GLU A 300 20.29 7.80 -9.25
N SER A 301 20.46 7.34 -7.99
CA SER A 301 19.51 7.59 -6.92
C SER A 301 19.40 9.07 -6.60
N ASP A 302 18.19 9.56 -6.47
CA ASP A 302 17.90 10.96 -6.13
C ASP A 302 16.76 11.06 -5.09
N ARG A 303 16.23 12.30 -4.90
CA ARG A 303 15.09 12.51 -3.98
C ARG A 303 13.78 11.85 -4.42
N GLN A 304 13.69 11.39 -5.67
CA GLN A 304 12.51 10.70 -6.20
C GLN A 304 12.55 9.20 -5.93
N GLY A 305 13.74 8.65 -5.62
CA GLY A 305 13.89 7.25 -5.25
C GLY A 305 15.25 6.65 -5.58
N MET A 306 15.40 5.40 -5.21
CA MET A 306 16.60 4.61 -5.50
C MET A 306 16.61 4.16 -6.97
N ARG A 307 17.76 4.32 -7.64
CA ARG A 307 17.96 3.90 -9.02
C ARG A 307 19.41 3.49 -9.26
N ILE A 308 19.71 2.19 -9.19
CA ILE A 308 21.01 1.64 -9.58
C ILE A 308 20.89 1.14 -11.01
N VAL A 309 21.77 1.59 -11.90
CA VAL A 309 21.76 1.29 -13.33
C VAL A 309 22.94 0.42 -13.68
N LEU A 310 22.66 -0.76 -14.27
CA LEU A 310 23.65 -1.68 -14.81
C LEU A 310 23.45 -1.75 -16.32
N GLU A 311 24.35 -1.14 -17.10
CA GLU A 311 24.31 -1.21 -18.57
C GLU A 311 24.96 -2.49 -19.06
N LEU A 312 24.31 -3.16 -20.00
CA LEU A 312 24.78 -4.40 -20.58
C LEU A 312 25.29 -4.19 -22.02
N THR A 313 26.24 -5.02 -22.42
CA THR A 313 26.70 -5.10 -23.80
C THR A 313 25.62 -5.72 -24.68
N LYS A 314 25.69 -5.54 -25.98
CA LYS A 314 24.70 -6.03 -26.97
C LYS A 314 24.46 -7.54 -26.91
N ASN A 315 25.50 -8.31 -26.57
CA ASN A 315 25.46 -9.77 -26.60
C ASN A 315 25.10 -10.40 -25.24
N ALA A 316 24.96 -9.59 -24.19
CA ALA A 316 24.61 -10.07 -22.86
C ALA A 316 23.11 -10.35 -22.74
N ASP A 317 22.75 -11.50 -22.19
CA ASP A 317 21.38 -11.83 -21.83
C ASP A 317 21.07 -11.22 -20.45
N PRO A 318 20.15 -10.24 -20.35
CA PRO A 318 19.82 -9.58 -19.09
C PRO A 318 19.32 -10.56 -18.02
N ASP A 319 18.62 -11.62 -18.42
CA ASP A 319 18.05 -12.59 -17.48
C ASP A 319 19.15 -13.43 -16.82
N VAL A 320 20.17 -13.83 -17.60
CA VAL A 320 21.32 -14.58 -17.10
C VAL A 320 22.13 -13.72 -16.13
N VAL A 321 22.40 -12.46 -16.50
CA VAL A 321 23.13 -11.51 -15.63
C VAL A 321 22.36 -11.27 -14.33
N LEU A 322 21.06 -11.07 -14.42
CA LEU A 322 20.20 -10.85 -13.23
C LEU A 322 20.19 -12.07 -12.29
N GLN A 323 20.18 -13.29 -12.84
CA GLN A 323 20.30 -14.53 -12.06
C GLN A 323 21.60 -14.60 -11.29
N GLU A 324 22.71 -14.32 -11.95
CA GLU A 324 24.02 -14.34 -11.31
C GLU A 324 24.15 -13.22 -10.26
N LEU A 325 23.55 -12.04 -10.50
CA LEU A 325 23.45 -10.99 -9.49
C LEU A 325 22.71 -11.47 -8.23
N TYR A 326 21.54 -12.07 -8.38
CA TYR A 326 20.79 -12.63 -7.24
C TYR A 326 21.55 -13.73 -6.49
N LYS A 327 22.33 -14.55 -7.22
CA LYS A 327 23.08 -15.67 -6.64
C LYS A 327 24.34 -15.25 -5.90
N ARG A 328 25.03 -14.18 -6.35
CA ARG A 328 26.40 -13.81 -5.90
C ARG A 328 26.44 -12.53 -5.08
N THR A 329 25.35 -11.80 -5.01
CA THR A 329 25.30 -10.49 -4.33
C THR A 329 24.13 -10.41 -3.34
N PRO A 330 24.17 -9.46 -2.40
CA PRO A 330 23.05 -9.18 -1.50
C PRO A 330 21.76 -8.67 -2.18
N MET A 331 21.69 -8.61 -3.53
CA MET A 331 20.43 -8.41 -4.24
C MET A 331 19.38 -9.49 -3.92
N GLN A 332 19.80 -10.66 -3.48
CA GLN A 332 18.96 -11.65 -2.83
C GLN A 332 19.59 -12.01 -1.49
N ASN A 333 18.79 -11.94 -0.44
CA ASN A 333 19.21 -12.29 0.91
C ASN A 333 18.15 -13.15 1.60
N THR A 334 18.59 -13.93 2.59
CA THR A 334 17.70 -14.71 3.44
C THR A 334 17.47 -13.97 4.75
N PHE A 335 16.22 -13.61 5.02
CA PHE A 335 15.84 -13.06 6.32
C PHE A 335 15.40 -14.20 7.25
N SER A 336 16.14 -14.36 8.36
CA SER A 336 15.79 -15.35 9.39
C SER A 336 14.79 -14.75 10.37
N ILE A 337 13.58 -15.27 10.40
CA ILE A 337 12.51 -14.89 11.32
C ILE A 337 12.72 -15.61 12.65
N ASN A 338 12.72 -14.89 13.77
CA ASN A 338 12.68 -15.41 15.12
C ASN A 338 11.87 -14.44 16.00
N LEU A 339 10.62 -14.77 16.27
CA LEU A 339 9.67 -13.95 17.03
C LEU A 339 9.92 -14.11 18.55
N LEU A 340 11.15 -13.86 18.98
CA LEU A 340 11.55 -13.93 20.38
C LEU A 340 11.34 -12.56 21.06
N ALA A 341 10.52 -12.52 22.10
CA ALA A 341 10.23 -11.30 22.87
C ALA A 341 10.03 -11.62 24.34
N LEU A 342 10.06 -10.58 25.20
CA LEU A 342 9.77 -10.73 26.62
C LEU A 342 8.27 -10.73 26.86
N VAL A 343 7.78 -11.73 27.57
CA VAL A 343 6.41 -11.82 28.06
C VAL A 343 6.47 -11.93 29.58
N ASN A 344 6.03 -10.91 30.28
CA ASN A 344 6.13 -10.81 31.74
C ASN A 344 7.57 -11.01 32.27
N GLY A 345 8.57 -10.45 31.56
CA GLY A 345 9.98 -10.55 31.91
C GLY A 345 10.68 -11.82 31.47
N GLU A 346 9.96 -12.81 30.91
CA GLU A 346 10.54 -14.08 30.42
C GLU A 346 10.71 -14.08 28.89
N PRO A 347 11.87 -14.50 28.36
CA PRO A 347 12.07 -14.63 26.91
C PRO A 347 11.25 -15.80 26.36
N ARG A 348 10.34 -15.53 25.43
CA ARG A 348 9.49 -16.54 24.77
C ARG A 348 9.51 -16.38 23.27
N THR A 349 9.62 -17.49 22.53
CA THR A 349 9.36 -17.49 21.09
C THR A 349 7.85 -17.56 20.89
N LEU A 350 7.31 -16.53 20.20
CA LEU A 350 5.88 -16.37 20.03
C LEU A 350 5.46 -16.82 18.62
N THR A 351 4.29 -17.41 18.49
CA THR A 351 3.59 -17.51 17.21
C THR A 351 2.95 -16.15 16.88
N LEU A 352 2.55 -15.94 15.61
CA LEU A 352 1.82 -14.73 15.23
C LEU A 352 0.58 -14.52 16.11
N LYS A 353 -0.22 -15.57 16.32
CA LYS A 353 -1.43 -15.55 17.19
C LYS A 353 -1.09 -15.14 18.61
N GLN A 354 0.00 -15.68 19.17
CA GLN A 354 0.41 -15.35 20.54
C GLN A 354 0.87 -13.89 20.67
N ALA A 355 1.63 -13.39 19.70
CA ALA A 355 2.08 -12.00 19.69
C ALA A 355 0.88 -11.02 19.65
N LEU A 356 -0.10 -11.28 18.78
CA LEU A 356 -1.33 -10.49 18.71
C LEU A 356 -2.15 -10.58 20.00
N ARG A 357 -2.23 -11.78 20.61
CA ARG A 357 -2.96 -11.98 21.87
C ARG A 357 -2.35 -11.21 23.03
N VAL A 358 -1.03 -11.28 23.21
CA VAL A 358 -0.31 -10.55 24.28
C VAL A 358 -0.54 -9.04 24.14
N TYR A 359 -0.51 -8.52 22.93
CA TYR A 359 -0.82 -7.12 22.66
C TYR A 359 -2.27 -6.75 23.07
N VAL A 360 -3.27 -7.56 22.68
CA VAL A 360 -4.67 -7.30 23.05
C VAL A 360 -4.89 -7.38 24.56
N GLU A 361 -4.29 -8.35 25.23
CA GLU A 361 -4.37 -8.49 26.70
C GLU A 361 -3.75 -7.26 27.39
N HIS A 362 -2.62 -6.78 26.92
CA HIS A 362 -2.02 -5.53 27.42
C HIS A 362 -2.95 -4.32 27.20
N ARG A 363 -3.52 -4.16 26.00
CA ARG A 363 -4.45 -3.04 25.74
C ARG A 363 -5.71 -3.10 26.59
N LEU A 364 -6.19 -4.30 26.90
CA LEU A 364 -7.33 -4.47 27.81
C LEU A 364 -7.00 -3.98 29.23
N GLU A 365 -5.81 -4.29 29.74
CA GLU A 365 -5.39 -3.81 31.07
C GLU A 365 -5.23 -2.29 31.08
N VAL A 366 -4.62 -1.71 30.03
CA VAL A 366 -4.49 -0.25 29.88
C VAL A 366 -5.86 0.43 29.86
N ILE A 367 -6.85 -0.08 29.11
CA ILE A 367 -8.20 0.49 29.06
C ILE A 367 -8.90 0.34 30.42
N LYS A 368 -8.73 -0.79 31.08
CA LYS A 368 -9.30 -1.02 32.41
C LYS A 368 -8.76 -0.01 33.43
N ARG A 369 -7.44 0.10 33.55
CA ARG A 369 -6.80 1.05 34.49
C ARG A 369 -7.16 2.50 34.17
N ARG A 370 -7.16 2.86 32.88
CA ARG A 370 -7.63 4.18 32.45
C ARG A 370 -9.07 4.46 32.87
N ALA A 371 -9.96 3.50 32.65
CA ALA A 371 -11.37 3.66 33.01
C ALA A 371 -11.57 3.72 34.56
N GLU A 372 -10.76 3.00 35.33
CA GLU A 372 -10.76 3.07 36.77
C GLU A 372 -10.29 4.45 37.28
N TYR A 373 -9.19 4.97 36.73
CA TYR A 373 -8.68 6.31 37.02
C TYR A 373 -9.66 7.41 36.64
N ASP A 374 -10.21 7.37 35.42
CA ASP A 374 -11.20 8.36 34.99
C ASP A 374 -12.50 8.26 35.80
N LEU A 375 -12.91 7.06 36.24
CA LEU A 375 -14.08 6.85 37.10
C LEU A 375 -13.86 7.45 38.51
N GLU A 376 -12.69 7.26 39.08
CA GLU A 376 -12.35 7.84 40.40
C GLU A 376 -12.36 9.38 40.33
N LYS A 377 -11.71 9.95 39.35
CA LYS A 377 -11.72 11.40 39.09
C LYS A 377 -13.14 11.93 38.86
N ALA A 378 -13.94 11.22 38.07
CA ALA A 378 -15.33 11.62 37.81
C ALA A 378 -16.18 11.54 39.08
N LYS A 379 -15.99 10.50 39.92
CA LYS A 379 -16.68 10.39 41.20
C LYS A 379 -16.29 11.52 42.18
N ALA A 380 -14.97 11.82 42.27
CA ALA A 380 -14.49 12.93 43.12
C ALA A 380 -15.08 14.27 42.66
N LYS A 381 -15.11 14.50 41.33
CA LYS A 381 -15.72 15.71 40.73
C LYS A 381 -17.22 15.76 40.97
N ALA A 382 -17.95 14.67 40.78
CA ALA A 382 -19.38 14.59 41.06
C ALA A 382 -19.71 14.89 42.50
N HIS A 383 -18.90 14.36 43.45
CA HIS A 383 -19.04 14.59 44.89
C HIS A 383 -18.93 16.08 45.24
N VAL A 384 -17.97 16.81 44.69
CA VAL A 384 -17.84 18.27 44.89
C VAL A 384 -19.01 19.01 44.27
N LEU A 385 -19.43 18.66 43.04
CA LEU A 385 -20.56 19.28 42.37
C LEU A 385 -21.89 19.06 43.12
N GLU A 386 -22.07 17.89 43.74
CA GLU A 386 -23.22 17.60 44.61
C GLU A 386 -23.27 18.54 45.79
N GLY A 387 -22.13 18.79 46.46
CA GLY A 387 -22.01 19.80 47.51
C GLY A 387 -22.40 21.19 47.02
N TYR A 388 -21.95 21.60 45.83
CA TYR A 388 -22.34 22.87 45.23
C TYR A 388 -23.84 22.97 44.96
N LEU A 389 -24.48 21.88 44.50
CA LEU A 389 -25.93 21.85 44.29
C LEU A 389 -26.72 21.99 45.61
N VAL A 390 -26.24 21.40 46.69
CA VAL A 390 -26.81 21.59 48.02
C VAL A 390 -26.67 23.04 48.46
N ALA A 391 -25.50 23.63 48.25
CA ALA A 391 -25.26 25.05 48.62
C ALA A 391 -26.12 26.00 47.84
N LEU A 392 -26.28 25.77 46.51
CA LEU A 392 -27.10 26.64 45.64
C LEU A 392 -28.61 26.55 45.91
N LYS A 393 -29.09 25.43 46.46
CA LYS A 393 -30.49 25.29 46.93
C LYS A 393 -30.78 26.06 48.22
N ASN A 394 -29.77 26.20 49.13
CA ASN A 394 -29.91 26.81 50.43
C ASN A 394 -28.98 28.03 50.58
N LEU A 395 -28.89 28.84 49.51
CA LEU A 395 -27.83 29.86 49.36
C LEU A 395 -27.84 30.88 50.51
N ASP A 396 -28.97 31.47 50.81
CA ASP A 396 -29.09 32.54 51.80
C ASP A 396 -28.76 32.03 53.21
N GLU A 397 -29.22 30.84 53.52
CA GLU A 397 -28.94 30.23 54.84
C GLU A 397 -27.45 29.90 54.98
N ILE A 398 -26.80 29.39 53.94
CA ILE A 398 -25.37 29.07 53.98
C ILE A 398 -24.53 30.34 54.09
N ILE A 399 -24.87 31.41 53.39
CA ILE A 399 -24.19 32.71 53.51
C ILE A 399 -24.30 33.23 54.94
N ASN A 400 -25.51 33.20 55.52
CA ASN A 400 -25.73 33.63 56.88
C ASN A 400 -24.95 32.77 57.89
N LEU A 401 -24.91 31.46 57.72
CA LEU A 401 -24.15 30.52 58.52
C LEU A 401 -22.64 30.80 58.47
N ILE A 402 -22.10 31.05 57.29
CA ILE A 402 -20.68 31.40 57.11
C ILE A 402 -20.36 32.72 57.79
N ARG A 403 -21.20 33.74 57.62
CA ARG A 403 -21.01 35.07 58.25
C ARG A 403 -21.11 35.04 59.79
N SER A 404 -21.90 34.10 60.34
CA SER A 404 -22.10 33.97 61.80
C SER A 404 -21.08 33.01 62.46
N ALA A 405 -20.13 32.46 61.71
CA ALA A 405 -19.09 31.58 62.22
C ALA A 405 -17.88 32.41 62.73
N SER A 406 -17.21 31.94 63.77
CA SER A 406 -16.05 32.60 64.38
C SER A 406 -14.80 32.50 63.49
N ASP A 407 -14.68 31.37 62.79
CA ASP A 407 -13.55 31.04 61.92
C ASP A 407 -13.98 30.04 60.85
N VAL A 408 -13.06 29.70 59.91
CA VAL A 408 -13.30 28.84 58.76
C VAL A 408 -13.65 27.41 59.24
N ASP A 409 -12.99 26.92 60.31
CA ASP A 409 -13.18 25.57 60.80
C ASP A 409 -14.54 25.41 61.52
N ALA A 410 -14.98 26.44 62.22
CA ALA A 410 -16.32 26.51 62.82
C ALA A 410 -17.39 26.57 61.71
N ALA A 411 -17.16 27.33 60.63
CA ALA A 411 -18.05 27.39 59.48
C ALA A 411 -18.15 26.00 58.82
N ARG A 412 -17.02 25.33 58.55
CA ARG A 412 -16.95 23.98 58.00
C ARG A 412 -17.76 23.00 58.84
N SER A 413 -17.52 22.97 60.14
CA SER A 413 -18.18 22.07 61.09
C SER A 413 -19.70 22.28 61.14
N LYS A 414 -20.16 23.55 61.09
CA LYS A 414 -21.59 23.90 61.05
C LYS A 414 -22.23 23.46 59.74
N LEU A 415 -21.56 23.67 58.58
CA LEU A 415 -22.04 23.22 57.28
C LEU A 415 -22.19 21.71 57.20
N MET A 416 -21.18 20.97 57.68
CA MET A 416 -21.19 19.49 57.75
C MET A 416 -22.38 18.99 58.58
N LYS A 417 -22.61 19.54 59.78
CA LYS A 417 -23.67 19.10 60.69
C LYS A 417 -25.06 19.41 60.15
N ARG A 418 -25.26 20.63 59.59
CA ARG A 418 -26.59 21.09 59.18
C ARG A 418 -27.07 20.48 57.85
N TYR A 419 -26.19 20.35 56.87
CA TYR A 419 -26.53 19.86 55.52
C TYR A 419 -26.02 18.46 55.23
N LYS A 420 -25.47 17.75 56.23
CA LYS A 420 -24.89 16.40 56.10
C LYS A 420 -23.82 16.32 55.01
N LEU A 421 -23.03 17.39 54.89
CA LEU A 421 -21.93 17.47 53.92
C LEU A 421 -20.69 16.78 54.42
N THR A 422 -19.88 16.23 53.50
CA THR A 422 -18.53 15.78 53.82
C THR A 422 -17.60 16.98 54.02
N GLU A 423 -16.46 16.76 54.63
CA GLU A 423 -15.44 17.79 54.81
C GLU A 423 -14.98 18.38 53.47
N ILE A 424 -14.76 17.53 52.43
CA ILE A 424 -14.38 17.91 51.05
C ILE A 424 -15.45 18.83 50.44
N GLN A 425 -16.75 18.48 50.61
CA GLN A 425 -17.84 19.28 50.09
C GLN A 425 -17.95 20.63 50.83
N ALA A 426 -17.83 20.62 52.19
CA ALA A 426 -17.88 21.84 52.96
C ALA A 426 -16.72 22.79 52.69
N THR A 427 -15.50 22.27 52.52
CA THR A 427 -14.32 23.06 52.13
C THR A 427 -14.50 23.63 50.73
N ALA A 428 -14.95 22.83 49.75
CA ALA A 428 -15.21 23.31 48.41
C ALA A 428 -16.27 24.42 48.36
N ILE A 429 -17.29 24.36 49.24
CA ILE A 429 -18.30 25.44 49.39
C ILE A 429 -17.66 26.71 49.92
N LEU A 430 -16.79 26.61 50.91
CA LEU A 430 -16.08 27.77 51.51
C LEU A 430 -15.14 28.42 50.52
N ASP A 431 -14.47 27.63 49.68
CA ASP A 431 -13.57 28.10 48.60
C ASP A 431 -14.30 28.58 47.33
N MET A 432 -15.63 28.49 47.31
CA MET A 432 -16.42 28.81 46.13
C MET A 432 -16.38 30.32 45.84
N GLN A 433 -15.97 30.70 44.62
CA GLN A 433 -15.95 32.09 44.21
C GLN A 433 -17.39 32.65 44.11
N LEU A 434 -17.62 33.87 44.61
CA LEU A 434 -18.94 34.54 44.61
C LEU A 434 -19.57 34.64 43.20
N ARG A 435 -18.77 34.70 42.15
CA ARG A 435 -19.28 34.72 40.75
C ARG A 435 -20.05 33.45 40.37
N ARG A 436 -19.78 32.29 41.02
CA ARG A 436 -20.48 31.03 40.74
C ARG A 436 -21.90 31.00 41.30
N LEU A 437 -22.30 32.01 42.11
CA LEU A 437 -23.63 32.12 42.67
C LEU A 437 -24.66 32.69 41.67
N ALA A 438 -24.20 33.24 40.54
CA ALA A 438 -25.08 33.82 39.48
C ALA A 438 -25.96 32.72 38.87
N ALA A 439 -27.20 33.10 38.48
CA ALA A 439 -28.19 32.17 37.92
C ALA A 439 -27.69 31.36 36.68
N LEU A 440 -26.86 31.99 35.84
CA LEU A 440 -26.25 31.34 34.68
C LEU A 440 -25.23 30.27 35.10
N GLU A 441 -24.46 30.52 36.14
CA GLU A 441 -23.46 29.57 36.64
C GLU A 441 -24.12 28.38 37.34
N ARG A 442 -25.28 28.59 38.02
CA ARG A 442 -26.10 27.50 38.61
C ARG A 442 -26.46 26.48 37.51
N LYS A 443 -26.99 26.95 36.40
CA LYS A 443 -27.37 26.07 35.26
C LYS A 443 -26.17 25.31 34.68
N LYS A 444 -24.98 25.93 34.64
CA LYS A 444 -23.75 25.26 34.20
C LYS A 444 -23.36 24.13 35.17
N ILE A 445 -23.40 24.37 36.48
CA ILE A 445 -23.10 23.36 37.49
C ILE A 445 -24.08 22.18 37.41
N GLU A 446 -25.37 22.44 37.19
CA GLU A 446 -26.36 21.36 36.99
C GLU A 446 -26.10 20.55 35.72
N THR A 447 -25.72 21.21 34.63
CA THR A 447 -25.37 20.54 33.38
C THR A 447 -24.10 19.69 33.53
N GLU A 448 -23.05 20.29 34.13
CA GLU A 448 -21.80 19.60 34.44
C GLU A 448 -22.00 18.37 35.33
N TYR A 449 -22.83 18.48 36.39
CA TYR A 449 -23.17 17.33 37.23
C TYR A 449 -23.86 16.21 36.45
N LYS A 450 -24.79 16.56 35.52
CA LYS A 450 -25.46 15.56 34.68
C LYS A 450 -24.48 14.87 33.74
N GLU A 451 -23.57 15.63 33.10
CA GLU A 451 -22.52 15.10 32.19
C GLU A 451 -21.57 14.15 32.95
N VAL A 452 -21.06 14.58 34.12
CA VAL A 452 -20.18 13.77 34.93
C VAL A 452 -20.90 12.50 35.43
N THR A 453 -22.17 12.59 35.81
CA THR A 453 -22.96 11.43 36.25
C THR A 453 -23.20 10.45 35.07
N ALA A 454 -23.42 10.95 33.86
CA ALA A 454 -23.51 10.12 32.66
C ALA A 454 -22.20 9.38 32.41
N THR A 455 -21.05 10.11 32.45
CA THR A 455 -19.70 9.52 32.32
C THR A 455 -19.45 8.43 33.36
N ILE A 456 -19.83 8.64 34.65
CA ILE A 456 -19.72 7.62 35.70
C ILE A 456 -20.52 6.36 35.34
N LYS A 457 -21.73 6.50 34.79
CA LYS A 457 -22.55 5.36 34.37
C LYS A 457 -21.91 4.61 33.21
N GLU A 458 -21.38 5.33 32.22
CA GLU A 458 -20.70 4.74 31.07
C GLU A 458 -19.44 3.99 31.47
N LEU A 459 -18.54 4.61 32.28
CA LEU A 459 -17.34 3.96 32.76
C LEU A 459 -17.64 2.76 33.66
N THR A 460 -18.66 2.86 34.49
CA THR A 460 -19.09 1.73 35.34
C THR A 460 -19.64 0.57 34.48
N LYS A 461 -20.37 0.87 33.41
CA LYS A 461 -20.85 -0.12 32.46
C LYS A 461 -19.69 -0.77 31.69
N LEU A 462 -18.71 0.03 31.28
CA LEU A 462 -17.51 -0.45 30.57
C LEU A 462 -16.72 -1.44 31.43
N LEU A 463 -16.41 -1.07 32.69
CA LEU A 463 -15.65 -1.90 33.61
C LEU A 463 -16.34 -3.22 33.99
N LYS A 464 -17.68 -3.29 33.90
CA LYS A 464 -18.45 -4.52 34.15
C LYS A 464 -18.46 -5.49 32.96
N SER A 465 -17.97 -5.13 31.81
CA SER A 465 -18.10 -5.94 30.59
C SER A 465 -16.80 -6.01 29.80
N LEU A 466 -16.09 -7.14 29.87
CA LEU A 466 -14.91 -7.44 29.06
C LEU A 466 -15.20 -7.30 27.56
N LYS A 467 -16.42 -7.63 27.11
CA LYS A 467 -16.83 -7.48 25.73
C LYS A 467 -16.83 -6.01 25.28
N LEU A 468 -17.32 -5.11 26.12
CA LEU A 468 -17.29 -3.67 25.83
C LEU A 468 -15.86 -3.12 25.82
N MET A 469 -15.01 -3.56 26.74
CA MET A 469 -13.61 -3.16 26.75
C MET A 469 -12.87 -3.64 25.50
N ARG A 470 -13.09 -4.90 25.08
CA ARG A 470 -12.56 -5.41 23.80
C ARG A 470 -13.06 -4.61 22.58
N GLY A 471 -14.34 -4.26 22.57
CA GLY A 471 -14.90 -3.38 21.54
C GLY A 471 -14.20 -2.01 21.51
N MET A 472 -13.89 -1.43 22.68
CA MET A 472 -13.14 -0.17 22.74
C MET A 472 -11.71 -0.31 22.20
N VAL A 473 -11.01 -1.44 22.48
CA VAL A 473 -9.70 -1.72 21.87
C VAL A 473 -9.81 -1.73 20.33
N ALA A 474 -10.82 -2.41 19.79
CA ALA A 474 -11.05 -2.46 18.34
C ALA A 474 -11.33 -1.07 17.73
N ASP A 475 -12.18 -0.27 18.37
CA ASP A 475 -12.53 1.08 17.93
C ASP A 475 -11.31 2.03 17.93
N GLU A 476 -10.45 1.95 18.95
CA GLU A 476 -9.21 2.72 19.03
C GLU A 476 -8.22 2.30 17.93
N LEU A 477 -8.04 1.01 17.71
CA LEU A 477 -7.19 0.50 16.64
C LEU A 477 -7.68 0.88 15.24
N LEU A 478 -8.99 0.89 15.00
CA LEU A 478 -9.54 1.34 13.73
C LEU A 478 -9.30 2.84 13.50
N LYS A 479 -9.28 3.66 14.56
CA LYS A 479 -8.88 5.08 14.45
C LYS A 479 -7.39 5.20 14.08
N VAL A 480 -6.51 4.46 14.77
CA VAL A 480 -5.08 4.38 14.46
C VAL A 480 -4.86 3.93 13.01
N LYS A 481 -5.59 2.90 12.56
CA LYS A 481 -5.57 2.46 11.16
C LYS A 481 -5.95 3.58 10.19
N SER A 482 -7.04 4.30 10.46
CA SER A 482 -7.50 5.39 9.57
C SER A 482 -6.50 6.55 9.48
N GLN A 483 -5.65 6.73 10.48
CA GLN A 483 -4.69 7.83 10.59
C GLN A 483 -3.33 7.48 9.97
N TYR A 484 -2.84 6.25 10.12
CA TYR A 484 -1.46 5.88 9.79
C TYR A 484 -1.33 4.75 8.76
N ALA A 485 -2.41 4.03 8.41
CA ALA A 485 -2.29 2.93 7.47
C ALA A 485 -1.92 3.42 6.08
N ASP A 486 -0.89 2.81 5.51
CA ASP A 486 -0.43 3.02 4.15
C ASP A 486 -0.42 1.69 3.38
N ARG A 487 -0.05 1.75 2.10
CA ARG A 487 0.04 0.57 1.24
C ARG A 487 1.21 -0.31 1.63
N ARG A 488 1.02 -1.62 1.40
CA ARG A 488 2.12 -2.59 1.46
C ARG A 488 3.23 -2.19 0.49
N ARG A 489 4.47 -2.18 0.97
CA ARG A 489 5.67 -1.86 0.20
C ARG A 489 6.30 -3.12 -0.39
N THR A 490 6.43 -4.20 0.41
CA THR A 490 7.01 -5.47 0.00
C THR A 490 6.00 -6.33 -0.73
N GLN A 491 6.35 -6.84 -1.90
CA GLN A 491 5.50 -7.74 -2.69
C GLN A 491 5.86 -9.20 -2.42
N ILE A 492 4.84 -10.06 -2.37
CA ILE A 492 5.02 -11.50 -2.20
C ILE A 492 4.75 -12.16 -3.54
N ILE A 493 5.74 -12.87 -4.08
CA ILE A 493 5.65 -13.56 -5.37
C ILE A 493 5.79 -15.07 -5.20
N ASP A 494 4.85 -15.81 -5.80
CA ASP A 494 4.85 -17.27 -5.84
C ASP A 494 5.49 -17.73 -7.16
N VAL A 495 6.62 -18.42 -7.08
CA VAL A 495 7.38 -18.91 -8.24
C VAL A 495 7.01 -20.37 -8.53
N LYS A 496 5.88 -20.58 -9.21
CA LYS A 496 5.43 -21.92 -9.63
C LYS A 496 6.31 -22.50 -10.73
N GLY A 497 7.03 -23.57 -10.41
CA GLY A 497 7.59 -24.52 -11.40
C GLY A 497 8.94 -24.20 -12.01
N GLY A 498 9.95 -23.72 -11.29
CA GLY A 498 11.37 -23.81 -11.66
C GLY A 498 11.83 -23.12 -12.95
N LYS A 499 10.94 -22.51 -13.70
CA LYS A 499 11.15 -21.68 -14.89
C LYS A 499 10.25 -20.45 -14.83
N ALA A 500 10.30 -19.71 -13.72
CA ALA A 500 9.88 -18.33 -13.80
C ALA A 500 10.92 -17.61 -14.65
N SER A 501 10.50 -16.99 -15.72
CA SER A 501 11.30 -15.97 -16.40
C SER A 501 11.70 -14.96 -15.33
N ILE A 502 12.98 -14.93 -15.00
CA ILE A 502 13.52 -14.20 -13.84
C ILE A 502 13.52 -12.70 -14.09
N SER A 503 13.29 -12.27 -15.32
CA SER A 503 12.92 -10.92 -15.64
C SER A 503 11.47 -10.67 -15.16
N VAL A 504 11.34 -10.27 -13.93
CA VAL A 504 10.12 -9.60 -13.48
C VAL A 504 10.08 -8.29 -14.27
N ARG A 505 9.23 -8.22 -15.32
CA ARG A 505 9.03 -6.96 -16.05
C ARG A 505 8.54 -5.92 -15.06
N ALA A 506 8.92 -4.68 -15.25
CA ALA A 506 8.45 -3.56 -14.41
C ALA A 506 6.92 -3.59 -14.17
N ALA A 507 6.18 -4.06 -15.16
CA ALA A 507 4.74 -4.26 -15.11
C ALA A 507 4.24 -5.33 -14.12
N ASP A 508 5.05 -6.34 -13.81
CA ASP A 508 4.67 -7.44 -12.89
C ASP A 508 4.95 -7.07 -11.41
N VAL A 509 5.74 -6.02 -11.21
CA VAL A 509 6.25 -5.60 -9.88
C VAL A 509 5.53 -4.38 -9.34
N LEU A 510 4.86 -3.62 -10.22
CA LEU A 510 4.10 -2.45 -9.81
C LEU A 510 2.74 -2.85 -9.21
N PRO A 511 2.27 -2.17 -8.16
CA PRO A 511 0.90 -2.35 -7.70
C PRO A 511 -0.07 -2.14 -8.86
N GLN A 512 -0.83 -3.17 -9.21
CA GLN A 512 -1.85 -3.07 -10.26
C GLN A 512 -3.00 -2.20 -9.77
N GLN A 513 -2.92 -0.92 -10.03
CA GLN A 513 -3.96 0.05 -9.73
C GLN A 513 -4.63 0.49 -11.02
N GLN A 514 -5.97 0.49 -11.04
CA GLN A 514 -6.73 1.10 -12.13
C GLN A 514 -6.62 2.62 -12.02
N VAL A 515 -6.26 3.26 -13.11
CA VAL A 515 -6.09 4.71 -13.23
C VAL A 515 -6.70 5.20 -14.54
N TRP A 516 -6.97 6.48 -14.61
CA TRP A 516 -7.39 7.16 -15.83
C TRP A 516 -6.24 7.99 -16.38
N ILE A 517 -5.94 7.81 -17.64
CA ILE A 517 -4.97 8.62 -18.39
C ILE A 517 -5.77 9.62 -19.21
N GLY A 518 -5.51 10.89 -19.00
CA GLY A 518 -6.12 11.96 -19.77
C GLY A 518 -5.09 12.69 -20.60
N VAL A 519 -5.43 12.99 -21.85
CA VAL A 519 -4.63 13.84 -22.73
C VAL A 519 -5.49 15.00 -23.21
N THR A 520 -5.02 16.23 -22.98
CA THR A 520 -5.71 17.46 -23.43
C THR A 520 -5.49 17.71 -24.93
N GLU A 521 -6.24 18.63 -25.51
CA GLU A 521 -6.04 19.08 -26.91
C GLU A 521 -4.63 19.65 -27.14
N ASP A 522 -4.07 20.34 -26.15
CA ASP A 522 -2.71 20.92 -26.18
C ASP A 522 -1.61 19.88 -25.93
N GLY A 523 -1.97 18.61 -25.77
CA GLY A 523 -1.00 17.51 -25.59
C GLY A 523 -0.45 17.33 -24.17
N LEU A 524 -1.06 17.94 -23.16
CA LEU A 524 -0.71 17.65 -21.76
C LEU A 524 -1.26 16.27 -21.37
N VAL A 525 -0.41 15.42 -20.79
CA VAL A 525 -0.76 14.09 -20.33
C VAL A 525 -0.52 13.94 -18.83
N SER A 526 -1.47 13.33 -18.16
CA SER A 526 -1.37 12.91 -16.78
C SER A 526 -2.22 11.68 -16.49
N ARG A 527 -1.93 11.02 -15.35
CA ARG A 527 -2.79 9.94 -14.84
C ARG A 527 -3.38 10.31 -13.48
N THR A 528 -4.55 9.78 -13.17
CA THR A 528 -5.18 9.96 -11.86
C THR A 528 -4.45 9.17 -10.76
N VAL A 529 -4.69 9.55 -9.51
CA VAL A 529 -4.18 8.86 -8.32
C VAL A 529 -4.92 7.53 -8.09
N ASP A 530 -6.21 7.48 -8.44
CA ASP A 530 -7.13 6.37 -8.20
C ASP A 530 -8.03 6.11 -9.43
N ASP A 531 -8.99 5.17 -9.33
CA ASP A 531 -9.96 4.83 -10.38
C ASP A 531 -11.11 5.85 -10.50
N LYS A 532 -10.92 7.10 -10.07
CA LYS A 532 -11.93 8.14 -10.21
C LYS A 532 -11.84 8.80 -11.57
N GLU A 533 -12.92 8.68 -12.32
CA GLU A 533 -13.03 9.29 -13.65
C GLU A 533 -12.91 10.82 -13.61
N PRO A 534 -12.02 11.44 -14.42
CA PRO A 534 -11.84 12.89 -14.49
C PRO A 534 -13.10 13.60 -15.05
N LYS A 535 -13.16 14.92 -14.86
CA LYS A 535 -14.25 15.74 -15.41
C LYS A 535 -14.20 15.80 -16.93
N HIS A 536 -15.35 15.71 -17.56
CA HIS A 536 -15.55 15.76 -19.02
C HIS A 536 -15.84 17.17 -19.58
N SER A 537 -15.70 18.21 -18.79
CA SER A 537 -16.00 19.58 -19.19
C SER A 537 -15.06 20.59 -18.58
N GLY A 538 -14.92 21.75 -19.23
CA GLY A 538 -14.01 22.82 -18.83
C GLY A 538 -12.60 22.64 -19.42
N ASN A 539 -11.67 23.52 -19.06
CA ASN A 539 -10.29 23.50 -19.60
C ASN A 539 -9.48 22.23 -19.23
N ASP A 540 -9.92 21.52 -18.18
CA ASP A 540 -9.30 20.26 -17.76
C ASP A 540 -9.92 19.03 -18.47
N ALA A 541 -10.87 19.19 -19.39
CA ALA A 541 -11.49 18.07 -20.07
C ALA A 541 -10.51 17.40 -21.04
N PRO A 542 -10.36 16.07 -20.96
CA PRO A 542 -9.47 15.34 -21.86
C PRO A 542 -10.04 15.27 -23.28
N ARG A 543 -9.17 15.36 -24.28
CA ARG A 543 -9.49 14.96 -25.64
C ARG A 543 -9.52 13.45 -25.78
N TRP A 544 -8.56 12.78 -25.18
CA TRP A 544 -8.52 11.33 -25.06
C TRP A 544 -8.50 10.95 -23.60
N LEU A 545 -9.44 10.12 -23.19
CA LEU A 545 -9.55 9.59 -21.84
C LEU A 545 -9.49 8.07 -21.92
N VAL A 546 -8.47 7.49 -21.27
CA VAL A 546 -8.16 6.06 -21.36
C VAL A 546 -8.10 5.46 -19.95
N LYS A 547 -8.89 4.40 -19.71
CA LYS A 547 -8.78 3.60 -18.49
C LYS A 547 -7.74 2.51 -18.67
N ALA A 548 -6.80 2.41 -17.75
CA ALA A 548 -5.72 1.44 -17.80
C ALA A 548 -5.25 1.05 -16.39
N SER A 549 -4.53 -0.08 -16.29
CA SER A 549 -3.77 -0.41 -15.08
C SER A 549 -2.41 0.30 -15.11
N THR A 550 -1.84 0.60 -13.96
CA THR A 550 -0.46 1.12 -13.84
C THR A 550 0.58 0.20 -14.48
N SER A 551 0.27 -1.09 -14.63
CA SER A 551 1.11 -2.08 -15.30
C SER A 551 0.97 -2.11 -16.82
N ASP A 552 -0.02 -1.43 -17.39
CA ASP A 552 -0.32 -1.46 -18.82
C ASP A 552 0.64 -0.58 -19.64
N THR A 553 0.55 -0.71 -20.97
CA THR A 553 1.27 0.13 -21.92
C THR A 553 0.28 1.05 -22.63
N VAL A 554 0.51 2.36 -22.57
CA VAL A 554 -0.23 3.36 -23.35
C VAL A 554 0.50 3.65 -24.65
N TYR A 555 -0.28 3.78 -25.71
CA TYR A 555 0.20 4.09 -27.06
C TYR A 555 -0.29 5.47 -27.47
N PHE A 556 0.66 6.36 -27.78
CA PHE A 556 0.39 7.68 -28.37
C PHE A 556 0.57 7.59 -29.89
N VAL A 557 -0.48 7.79 -30.65
CA VAL A 557 -0.45 7.65 -32.12
C VAL A 557 -0.59 9.02 -32.73
N SER A 558 0.37 9.41 -33.59
CA SER A 558 0.33 10.68 -34.28
C SER A 558 -0.52 10.62 -35.56
N LYS A 559 -0.92 11.79 -36.07
CA LYS A 559 -1.62 11.92 -37.37
C LYS A 559 -0.83 11.37 -38.57
N SER A 560 0.49 11.31 -38.45
CA SER A 560 1.38 10.71 -39.47
C SER A 560 1.49 9.19 -39.35
N GLY A 561 0.88 8.55 -38.34
CA GLY A 561 0.97 7.12 -38.04
C GLY A 561 2.22 6.69 -37.29
N ARG A 562 3.08 7.63 -36.87
CA ARG A 562 4.17 7.37 -35.92
C ARG A 562 3.56 7.16 -34.54
N THR A 563 4.10 6.22 -33.79
CA THR A 563 3.52 5.76 -32.52
C THR A 563 4.60 5.58 -31.48
N ALA A 564 4.31 5.98 -30.27
CA ALA A 564 5.13 5.71 -29.08
C ALA A 564 4.41 4.77 -28.12
N ALA A 565 5.13 3.81 -27.57
CA ALA A 565 4.67 2.92 -26.52
C ALA A 565 5.32 3.32 -25.18
N VAL A 566 4.53 3.70 -24.21
CA VAL A 566 4.97 4.20 -22.90
C VAL A 566 4.30 3.39 -21.78
N ALA A 567 5.05 3.02 -20.75
CA ALA A 567 4.47 2.36 -19.59
C ALA A 567 3.61 3.33 -18.78
N VAL A 568 2.41 2.92 -18.39
CA VAL A 568 1.45 3.80 -17.70
C VAL A 568 2.01 4.40 -16.42
N HIS A 569 2.83 3.64 -15.67
CA HIS A 569 3.42 4.12 -14.43
C HIS A 569 4.42 5.28 -14.61
N VAL A 570 4.99 5.47 -15.81
CA VAL A 570 5.91 6.57 -16.13
C VAL A 570 5.16 7.89 -16.34
N ILE A 571 3.86 7.83 -16.65
CA ILE A 571 3.04 9.03 -16.85
C ILE A 571 2.89 9.76 -15.50
N PRO A 572 3.15 11.08 -15.44
CA PRO A 572 3.03 11.87 -14.22
C PRO A 572 1.63 11.79 -13.61
N GLN A 573 1.59 11.73 -12.30
CA GLN A 573 0.38 11.74 -11.50
C GLN A 573 -0.07 13.19 -11.27
N ALA A 574 -1.34 13.51 -11.52
CA ALA A 574 -1.88 14.84 -11.27
C ALA A 574 -3.36 14.79 -10.91
N ASP A 575 -3.79 15.69 -10.03
CA ASP A 575 -5.21 15.86 -9.66
C ASP A 575 -6.02 16.53 -10.78
N LYS A 576 -5.35 17.31 -11.64
CA LYS A 576 -5.93 17.99 -12.79
C LYS A 576 -5.07 17.76 -14.02
N LEU A 577 -5.71 17.54 -15.17
CA LEU A 577 -4.99 17.31 -16.42
C LEU A 577 -4.10 18.48 -16.85
N THR A 578 -4.48 19.70 -16.53
CA THR A 578 -3.68 20.92 -16.78
C THR A 578 -2.37 20.98 -16.00
N GLN A 579 -2.19 20.14 -14.97
CA GLN A 579 -0.95 19.98 -14.22
C GLN A 579 -0.06 18.87 -14.76
N GLY A 580 -0.45 18.25 -15.88
CA GLY A 580 0.30 17.22 -16.56
C GLY A 580 1.55 17.71 -17.28
N THR A 581 2.22 16.80 -17.97
CA THR A 581 3.42 17.06 -18.78
C THR A 581 3.08 16.87 -20.26
N LEU A 582 3.74 17.58 -21.13
CA LEU A 582 3.57 17.42 -22.57
C LEU A 582 3.97 16.02 -23.03
N PHE A 583 3.17 15.37 -23.88
CA PHE A 583 3.33 13.98 -24.28
C PHE A 583 4.73 13.68 -24.89
N TYR A 584 5.35 14.63 -25.59
CA TYR A 584 6.69 14.48 -26.16
C TYR A 584 7.83 14.54 -25.13
N LYS A 585 7.54 14.92 -23.88
CA LYS A 585 8.52 14.83 -22.78
C LYS A 585 8.51 13.47 -22.08
N VAL A 586 7.44 12.71 -22.21
CA VAL A 586 7.28 11.36 -21.62
C VAL A 586 7.28 10.25 -22.66
N SER A 587 7.39 10.60 -23.94
CA SER A 587 7.40 9.65 -25.05
C SER A 587 8.44 10.05 -26.10
N PRO A 588 8.88 9.11 -26.97
CA PRO A 588 9.83 9.39 -28.05
C PRO A 588 9.23 10.11 -29.28
N LEU A 589 7.99 10.58 -29.21
CA LEU A 589 7.39 11.45 -30.22
C LEU A 589 7.96 12.87 -30.11
N GLN A 590 7.91 13.61 -31.21
CA GLN A 590 8.35 15.01 -31.26
C GLN A 590 7.19 15.97 -31.04
N GLU A 591 7.46 17.21 -30.70
CA GLU A 591 6.46 18.27 -30.55
C GLU A 591 5.59 18.46 -31.79
N THR A 592 6.18 18.23 -32.99
CA THR A 592 5.52 18.31 -34.28
C THR A 592 4.59 17.13 -34.58
N ASP A 593 4.67 16.04 -33.81
CA ASP A 593 3.85 14.83 -33.97
C ASP A 593 2.45 15.06 -33.36
N LEU A 594 1.56 15.73 -34.04
CA LEU A 594 0.17 15.94 -33.58
C LEU A 594 -0.54 14.60 -33.35
N LEU A 595 -1.13 14.41 -32.15
CA LEU A 595 -1.81 13.16 -31.82
C LEU A 595 -3.13 12.98 -32.61
N ALA A 596 -3.40 11.73 -32.98
CA ALA A 596 -4.64 11.28 -33.60
C ALA A 596 -5.44 10.36 -32.66
N ALA A 597 -4.76 9.50 -31.90
CA ALA A 597 -5.40 8.57 -30.98
C ALA A 597 -4.50 8.24 -29.80
N VAL A 598 -5.12 7.86 -28.69
CA VAL A 598 -4.44 7.32 -27.50
C VAL A 598 -5.23 6.10 -27.02
N PHE A 599 -4.54 4.99 -26.79
CA PHE A 599 -5.14 3.75 -26.29
C PHE A 599 -4.16 3.00 -25.39
N ALA A 600 -4.65 2.07 -24.57
CA ALA A 600 -3.81 1.27 -23.69
C ALA A 600 -4.06 -0.23 -23.89
N LEU A 601 -3.01 -1.02 -23.76
CA LEU A 601 -3.09 -2.49 -23.81
C LEU A 601 -2.44 -3.08 -22.55
N PRO A 602 -2.93 -4.22 -22.06
CA PRO A 602 -2.28 -4.95 -20.99
C PRO A 602 -0.82 -5.26 -21.34
N SER A 603 0.07 -5.14 -20.35
CA SER A 603 1.50 -5.49 -20.49
C SER A 603 1.68 -6.95 -20.95
N ARG A 604 0.84 -7.86 -20.46
CA ARG A 604 0.73 -9.23 -20.95
C ARG A 604 -0.31 -9.30 -22.05
N LYS A 605 0.12 -9.07 -23.29
CA LYS A 605 -0.76 -9.19 -24.48
C LYS A 605 -1.40 -10.57 -24.60
N SER A 606 -0.80 -11.62 -24.02
CA SER A 606 -1.38 -12.97 -23.89
C SER A 606 -2.65 -13.03 -23.02
N SER A 607 -2.97 -11.99 -22.28
CA SER A 607 -4.26 -11.87 -21.56
C SER A 607 -5.43 -11.55 -22.49
N LEU A 608 -5.13 -11.09 -23.72
CA LEU A 608 -6.10 -10.85 -24.79
C LEU A 608 -6.16 -12.06 -25.73
N PRO A 609 -7.27 -12.26 -26.48
CA PRO A 609 -7.34 -13.30 -27.50
C PRO A 609 -6.21 -13.16 -28.52
N GLU A 610 -5.60 -14.27 -28.96
CA GLU A 610 -4.46 -14.29 -29.89
C GLU A 610 -4.75 -13.58 -31.20
N GLU A 611 -5.99 -13.58 -31.67
CA GLU A 611 -6.44 -12.95 -32.92
C GLU A 611 -6.80 -11.47 -32.74
N THR A 612 -6.53 -10.85 -31.58
CA THR A 612 -6.83 -9.44 -31.34
C THR A 612 -5.99 -8.57 -32.27
N CYS A 613 -6.65 -7.63 -32.94
CA CYS A 613 -6.05 -6.72 -33.92
C CYS A 613 -6.33 -5.25 -33.58
N ILE A 614 -5.46 -4.37 -34.01
CA ILE A 614 -5.66 -2.93 -34.09
C ILE A 614 -6.16 -2.59 -35.49
N LEU A 615 -7.23 -1.79 -35.53
CA LEU A 615 -7.75 -1.16 -36.75
C LEU A 615 -7.37 0.30 -36.75
N THR A 616 -6.88 0.81 -37.86
CA THR A 616 -6.56 2.23 -38.06
C THR A 616 -7.34 2.75 -39.27
N CYS A 617 -7.85 3.98 -39.17
CA CYS A 617 -8.58 4.65 -40.27
C CYS A 617 -8.00 6.03 -40.54
N THR A 618 -7.80 6.36 -41.84
CA THR A 618 -7.32 7.69 -42.28
C THR A 618 -8.46 8.56 -42.76
N LYS A 619 -8.22 9.86 -42.87
CA LYS A 619 -9.12 10.86 -43.40
C LYS A 619 -9.64 10.50 -44.83
N TRP A 620 -8.82 9.91 -45.68
CA TRP A 620 -9.19 9.48 -47.01
C TRP A 620 -9.80 8.09 -47.09
N GLY A 621 -10.17 7.53 -45.90
CA GLY A 621 -10.89 6.27 -45.80
C GLY A 621 -10.03 5.04 -46.03
N MET A 622 -8.70 5.16 -45.94
CA MET A 622 -7.81 4.01 -45.88
C MET A 622 -7.98 3.32 -44.51
N ILE A 623 -8.12 1.99 -44.54
CA ILE A 623 -8.26 1.19 -43.37
C ILE A 623 -7.18 0.10 -43.32
N LYS A 624 -6.65 -0.14 -42.14
CA LYS A 624 -5.63 -1.16 -41.91
C LYS A 624 -5.90 -1.94 -40.65
N LYS A 625 -5.63 -3.26 -40.71
CA LYS A 625 -5.68 -4.16 -39.58
C LYS A 625 -4.29 -4.72 -39.26
N SER A 626 -3.82 -4.66 -38.02
CA SER A 626 -2.54 -5.22 -37.56
C SER A 626 -2.72 -6.03 -36.28
N LEU A 627 -1.97 -7.14 -36.14
CA LEU A 627 -1.99 -7.95 -34.95
C LEU A 627 -1.39 -7.19 -33.76
N ILE A 628 -2.00 -7.28 -32.56
CA ILE A 628 -1.44 -6.67 -31.35
C ILE A 628 -0.10 -7.29 -30.94
N SER A 629 0.17 -8.53 -31.35
CA SER A 629 1.44 -9.21 -31.09
C SER A 629 2.62 -8.54 -31.78
N GLU A 630 2.39 -7.82 -32.90
CA GLU A 630 3.41 -7.09 -33.67
C GLU A 630 3.75 -5.73 -33.01
N LEU A 631 2.91 -5.20 -32.09
CA LEU A 631 3.18 -3.92 -31.47
C LEU A 631 4.38 -4.01 -30.51
N PRO A 632 5.33 -3.08 -30.55
CA PRO A 632 6.39 -3.00 -29.54
C PRO A 632 5.82 -2.79 -28.14
N GLY A 633 6.55 -3.25 -27.10
CA GLY A 633 6.36 -2.83 -25.72
C GLY A 633 6.84 -1.40 -25.48
N PRO A 634 6.83 -0.91 -24.23
CA PRO A 634 7.40 0.39 -23.86
C PRO A 634 8.84 0.50 -24.37
N SER A 635 9.13 1.54 -25.15
CA SER A 635 10.41 1.73 -25.81
C SER A 635 10.79 3.21 -25.88
N ALA A 636 12.09 3.48 -25.87
CA ALA A 636 12.63 4.82 -26.09
C ALA A 636 12.55 5.27 -27.58
N GLN A 637 12.08 4.41 -28.48
CA GLN A 637 11.95 4.71 -29.89
C GLN A 637 10.51 4.70 -30.36
N ALA A 638 10.14 5.67 -31.18
CA ALA A 638 8.88 5.68 -31.89
C ALA A 638 8.93 4.69 -33.08
N PHE A 639 7.82 4.02 -33.34
CA PHE A 639 7.65 3.10 -34.47
C PHE A 639 6.51 3.56 -35.37
N THR A 640 6.41 3.00 -36.57
CA THR A 640 5.33 3.30 -37.51
C THR A 640 4.22 2.26 -37.33
N LEU A 641 3.07 2.68 -36.82
CA LEU A 641 1.88 1.82 -36.71
C LEU A 641 1.20 1.64 -38.05
N VAL A 642 1.13 2.71 -38.85
CA VAL A 642 0.54 2.72 -40.19
C VAL A 642 1.27 3.75 -41.04
N ARG A 643 1.58 3.41 -42.33
CA ARG A 643 2.10 4.38 -43.29
C ARG A 643 0.92 5.22 -43.81
N VAL A 644 0.93 6.50 -43.51
CA VAL A 644 -0.07 7.46 -44.01
C VAL A 644 0.44 8.07 -45.31
N ASN A 645 -0.41 8.15 -46.33
CA ASN A 645 -0.06 8.74 -47.63
C ASN A 645 0.12 10.26 -47.49
N GLU A 646 0.89 10.84 -48.39
CA GLU A 646 1.10 12.30 -48.41
C GLU A 646 -0.21 13.05 -48.60
N GLY A 647 -0.45 14.06 -47.75
CA GLY A 647 -1.70 14.83 -47.71
C GLY A 647 -2.85 14.17 -46.94
N ASP A 648 -2.72 12.89 -46.54
CA ASP A 648 -3.69 12.17 -45.69
C ASP A 648 -3.31 12.30 -44.21
N ARG A 649 -4.16 11.89 -43.35
CA ARG A 649 -3.91 11.84 -41.88
C ARG A 649 -4.68 10.71 -41.22
N LEU A 650 -4.09 10.09 -40.22
CA LEU A 650 -4.77 9.16 -39.34
C LEU A 650 -5.83 9.94 -38.53
N ILE A 651 -7.01 9.37 -38.36
CA ILE A 651 -8.11 9.98 -37.62
C ILE A 651 -8.51 9.14 -36.40
N GLU A 652 -8.48 7.82 -36.51
CA GLU A 652 -8.97 6.96 -35.46
C GLU A 652 -8.27 5.60 -35.39
N VAL A 653 -8.23 5.02 -34.18
CA VAL A 653 -7.69 3.70 -33.88
C VAL A 653 -8.68 2.94 -33.02
N GLY A 654 -9.02 1.71 -33.43
CA GLY A 654 -9.92 0.82 -32.68
C GLY A 654 -9.29 -0.53 -32.41
N LEU A 655 -9.81 -1.27 -31.43
CA LEU A 655 -9.38 -2.62 -31.07
C LEU A 655 -10.47 -3.63 -31.45
N THR A 656 -10.09 -4.76 -32.02
CA THR A 656 -11.01 -5.84 -32.40
C THR A 656 -10.49 -7.21 -31.99
N ASP A 657 -11.37 -8.13 -31.59
CA ASP A 657 -11.05 -9.52 -31.27
C ASP A 657 -11.22 -10.48 -32.46
N ASN A 658 -11.40 -9.97 -33.68
CA ASN A 658 -11.53 -10.70 -34.95
C ASN A 658 -12.68 -11.74 -34.99
N LYS A 659 -13.73 -11.57 -34.14
CA LYS A 659 -14.86 -12.51 -34.05
C LYS A 659 -16.08 -12.00 -34.77
N ARG A 660 -16.11 -12.11 -36.09
CA ARG A 660 -17.24 -11.75 -36.95
C ARG A 660 -17.74 -10.32 -36.73
N LYS A 661 -16.84 -9.39 -36.59
CA LYS A 661 -17.17 -7.98 -36.37
C LYS A 661 -17.37 -7.29 -37.71
N GLU A 662 -17.90 -6.10 -37.68
CA GLU A 662 -18.16 -5.25 -38.80
C GLU A 662 -17.61 -3.86 -38.50
N ILE A 663 -17.29 -3.12 -39.54
CA ILE A 663 -16.70 -1.80 -39.46
C ILE A 663 -17.69 -0.83 -40.06
N LEU A 664 -17.96 0.28 -39.37
CA LEU A 664 -18.72 1.41 -39.86
C LEU A 664 -17.79 2.60 -40.03
N LEU A 665 -17.71 3.16 -41.22
CA LEU A 665 -17.05 4.43 -41.51
C LEU A 665 -18.12 5.49 -41.80
N VAL A 666 -17.89 6.71 -41.28
CA VAL A 666 -18.81 7.84 -41.47
C VAL A 666 -18.05 9.04 -41.99
N THR A 667 -18.64 9.77 -42.97
CA THR A 667 -17.99 10.92 -43.60
C THR A 667 -18.56 12.27 -43.13
N ALA A 668 -17.81 13.32 -43.38
CA ALA A 668 -18.19 14.70 -43.07
C ALA A 668 -19.47 15.13 -43.79
N GLN A 669 -19.73 14.65 -45.01
CA GLN A 669 -20.95 14.98 -45.78
C GLN A 669 -22.14 14.07 -45.38
N GLY A 670 -22.00 13.25 -44.33
CA GLY A 670 -23.13 12.47 -43.81
C GLY A 670 -23.37 11.15 -44.51
N MET A 671 -22.37 10.59 -45.21
CA MET A 671 -22.41 9.25 -45.77
C MET A 671 -21.83 8.24 -44.73
N ALA A 672 -22.25 6.97 -44.83
CA ALA A 672 -21.70 5.88 -44.02
C ALA A 672 -21.66 4.56 -44.79
N ILE A 673 -20.63 3.77 -44.57
CA ILE A 673 -20.50 2.41 -45.11
C ILE A 673 -20.25 1.40 -43.96
N ARG A 674 -21.02 0.32 -44.03
CA ARG A 674 -20.84 -0.82 -43.06
C ARG A 674 -20.43 -2.07 -43.86
N PHE A 675 -19.30 -2.66 -43.50
CA PHE A 675 -18.77 -3.85 -44.17
C PHE A 675 -18.14 -4.80 -43.13
N LYS A 676 -17.85 -6.04 -43.57
CA LYS A 676 -17.27 -7.06 -42.69
C LYS A 676 -15.80 -6.74 -42.40
N GLU A 677 -15.40 -6.98 -41.16
CA GLU A 677 -14.00 -6.88 -40.78
C GLU A 677 -13.08 -7.83 -41.58
N ASP A 678 -13.58 -9.03 -41.93
CA ASP A 678 -12.86 -10.03 -42.71
C ASP A 678 -12.45 -9.52 -44.11
N ASP A 679 -13.10 -8.49 -44.62
CA ASP A 679 -12.72 -7.85 -45.87
C ASP A 679 -11.40 -7.06 -45.78
N VAL A 680 -10.86 -6.89 -44.55
CA VAL A 680 -9.58 -6.28 -44.24
C VAL A 680 -8.64 -7.32 -43.64
N ARG A 681 -7.66 -7.76 -44.45
CA ARG A 681 -6.65 -8.73 -43.98
C ARG A 681 -5.67 -8.09 -42.98
N PRO A 682 -5.18 -8.82 -41.99
CA PRO A 682 -4.07 -8.36 -41.13
C PRO A 682 -2.82 -8.05 -42.02
N MET A 683 -2.16 -6.94 -41.72
CA MET A 683 -0.99 -6.45 -42.43
C MET A 683 0.06 -5.95 -41.45
N GLY A 684 1.34 -6.10 -41.80
CA GLY A 684 2.48 -5.65 -40.97
C GLY A 684 2.45 -4.15 -40.70
N LEU A 685 3.14 -3.71 -39.66
CA LEU A 685 3.05 -2.35 -39.12
C LEU A 685 3.31 -1.22 -40.13
N VAL A 686 4.21 -1.41 -41.08
CA VAL A 686 4.61 -0.37 -42.05
C VAL A 686 3.67 -0.26 -43.28
N ALA A 687 2.65 -1.11 -43.37
CA ALA A 687 1.72 -1.08 -44.52
C ALA A 687 0.77 0.14 -44.42
N ALA A 688 0.33 0.64 -45.57
CA ALA A 688 -0.62 1.76 -45.67
C ALA A 688 -2.11 1.34 -45.48
N GLY A 689 -2.41 0.04 -45.67
CA GLY A 689 -3.79 -0.45 -45.60
C GLY A 689 -4.47 -0.59 -46.95
N VAL A 690 -5.79 -0.64 -46.95
CA VAL A 690 -6.66 -0.77 -48.13
C VAL A 690 -7.77 0.26 -48.09
N ASN A 691 -8.36 0.59 -49.24
CA ASN A 691 -9.50 1.52 -49.32
C ASN A 691 -10.72 0.92 -48.59
N GLY A 692 -11.26 1.62 -47.57
CA GLY A 692 -12.46 1.25 -46.83
C GLY A 692 -13.74 1.77 -47.49
N MET A 693 -13.72 3.03 -47.94
CA MET A 693 -14.86 3.72 -48.55
C MET A 693 -14.44 4.48 -49.80
N LYS A 694 -15.33 4.58 -50.79
CA LYS A 694 -15.16 5.44 -51.94
C LYS A 694 -15.75 6.80 -51.60
N LEU A 695 -14.88 7.79 -51.45
CA LEU A 695 -15.26 9.17 -51.12
C LEU A 695 -15.55 9.95 -52.41
N ASP A 696 -16.48 10.89 -52.31
CA ASP A 696 -16.70 11.91 -53.31
C ASP A 696 -15.68 13.05 -53.16
N GLU A 697 -15.50 13.88 -54.21
CA GLU A 697 -14.60 15.03 -54.16
C GLU A 697 -14.91 15.93 -52.97
N LYS A 698 -13.93 16.30 -52.16
CA LYS A 698 -14.04 17.15 -50.95
C LYS A 698 -14.75 16.50 -49.76
N ASP A 699 -15.04 15.18 -49.78
CA ASP A 699 -15.51 14.48 -48.60
C ASP A 699 -14.37 13.83 -47.83
N GLU A 700 -14.53 13.62 -46.53
CA GLU A 700 -13.52 13.03 -45.64
C GLU A 700 -14.19 12.15 -44.60
N VAL A 701 -13.53 11.07 -44.19
CA VAL A 701 -13.98 10.24 -43.06
C VAL A 701 -13.75 11.02 -41.76
N VAL A 702 -14.75 11.04 -40.88
CA VAL A 702 -14.72 11.75 -39.57
C VAL A 702 -14.79 10.80 -38.37
N GLY A 703 -15.04 9.49 -38.61
CA GLY A 703 -15.02 8.53 -37.54
C GLY A 703 -15.21 7.09 -38.02
N MET A 704 -14.75 6.16 -37.15
CA MET A 704 -14.83 4.72 -37.37
C MET A 704 -15.38 4.04 -36.10
N GLU A 705 -16.36 3.15 -36.25
CA GLU A 705 -16.84 2.32 -35.17
C GLU A 705 -16.79 0.84 -35.50
N ILE A 706 -16.52 0.01 -34.46
CA ILE A 706 -16.40 -1.44 -34.61
C ILE A 706 -17.63 -2.08 -33.99
N LEU A 707 -18.30 -3.00 -34.75
CA LEU A 707 -19.57 -3.60 -34.39
C LEU A 707 -19.42 -5.08 -34.02
N PRO A 708 -20.29 -5.62 -33.14
CA PRO A 708 -21.45 -4.97 -32.53
C PRO A 708 -21.03 -3.94 -31.48
N SER A 709 -21.75 -2.81 -31.48
CA SER A 709 -21.60 -1.75 -30.49
C SER A 709 -22.66 -1.87 -29.39
N ALA A 710 -22.80 -0.84 -28.57
CA ALA A 710 -23.87 -0.75 -27.57
C ALA A 710 -25.30 -0.60 -28.16
N GLY A 711 -25.43 -0.73 -29.49
CA GLY A 711 -26.70 -0.76 -30.20
C GLY A 711 -27.13 0.57 -30.85
N GLU A 712 -26.53 1.69 -30.50
CA GLU A 712 -26.84 3.02 -30.99
C GLU A 712 -25.60 3.85 -31.26
N PHE A 713 -25.63 4.65 -32.35
CA PHE A 713 -24.58 5.60 -32.71
C PHE A 713 -25.05 7.02 -32.45
N PHE A 714 -24.22 7.79 -31.76
CA PHE A 714 -24.39 9.20 -31.57
C PHE A 714 -23.59 9.95 -32.63
N LEU A 715 -24.29 10.66 -33.52
CA LEU A 715 -23.74 11.47 -34.60
C LEU A 715 -23.82 12.95 -34.18
N LEU A 716 -22.71 13.68 -34.30
CA LEU A 716 -22.59 15.10 -33.94
C LEU A 716 -22.28 15.91 -35.21
N THR A 717 -22.97 17.04 -35.40
CA THR A 717 -22.71 18.02 -36.45
C THR A 717 -21.85 19.19 -35.94
N ASN A 718 -21.18 19.88 -36.85
CA ASN A 718 -20.34 21.04 -36.56
C ASN A 718 -21.11 22.22 -35.95
N ASP A 719 -22.43 22.31 -36.16
CA ASP A 719 -23.35 23.32 -35.60
C ASP A 719 -23.94 22.92 -34.21
N GLY A 720 -23.42 21.82 -33.62
CA GLY A 720 -23.73 21.38 -32.25
C GLY A 720 -25.02 20.58 -32.10
N LYS A 721 -25.61 20.12 -33.21
CA LYS A 721 -26.78 19.21 -33.18
C LYS A 721 -26.32 17.77 -33.18
N ALA A 722 -27.09 16.92 -32.52
CA ALA A 722 -26.82 15.47 -32.52
C ALA A 722 -28.09 14.65 -32.71
N LYS A 723 -27.94 13.43 -33.15
CA LYS A 723 -28.99 12.39 -33.13
C LYS A 723 -28.40 11.03 -32.82
N ARG A 724 -29.21 10.16 -32.25
CA ARG A 724 -28.87 8.74 -32.15
C ARG A 724 -29.53 7.95 -33.27
N VAL A 725 -28.77 6.99 -33.81
CA VAL A 725 -29.24 6.10 -34.90
C VAL A 725 -29.00 4.66 -34.49
N PRO A 726 -30.03 3.77 -34.58
CA PRO A 726 -29.83 2.36 -34.28
C PRO A 726 -28.86 1.70 -35.26
N GLU A 727 -28.00 0.80 -34.73
CA GLU A 727 -27.05 0.02 -35.55
C GLU A 727 -27.71 -0.70 -36.73
N LYS A 728 -28.90 -1.25 -36.53
CA LYS A 728 -29.69 -1.99 -37.54
C LYS A 728 -30.09 -1.16 -38.74
N ASP A 729 -30.08 0.17 -38.63
CA ASP A 729 -30.48 1.05 -39.73
C ASP A 729 -29.38 1.21 -40.80
N PHE A 730 -28.13 0.74 -40.52
CA PHE A 730 -27.05 0.73 -41.48
C PHE A 730 -26.94 -0.64 -42.16
N PRO A 731 -27.28 -0.77 -43.44
CA PRO A 731 -27.21 -2.01 -44.18
C PRO A 731 -25.75 -2.43 -44.42
N LYS A 732 -25.49 -3.75 -44.36
CA LYS A 732 -24.19 -4.31 -44.73
C LYS A 732 -23.95 -4.15 -46.25
N GLN A 733 -22.72 -3.75 -46.61
CA GLN A 733 -22.28 -3.57 -47.98
C GLN A 733 -20.90 -4.22 -48.16
N GLY A 734 -20.46 -4.31 -49.41
CA GLY A 734 -19.07 -4.63 -49.72
C GLY A 734 -18.15 -3.45 -49.38
N ARG A 735 -16.91 -3.70 -48.98
CA ARG A 735 -15.86 -2.68 -48.79
C ARG A 735 -15.65 -1.87 -50.07
N TYR A 736 -15.27 -0.59 -49.94
CA TYR A 736 -14.99 0.35 -51.06
C TYR A 736 -16.24 0.73 -51.86
N GLY A 737 -17.42 0.73 -51.25
CA GLY A 737 -18.64 1.32 -51.80
C GLY A 737 -18.76 2.81 -51.45
N LYS A 738 -19.74 3.52 -52.05
CA LYS A 738 -20.09 4.92 -51.71
C LYS A 738 -20.85 5.01 -50.37
N GLY A 739 -21.40 3.90 -49.89
CA GLY A 739 -22.16 3.86 -48.63
C GLY A 739 -23.64 4.31 -48.77
N VAL A 740 -24.23 4.66 -47.67
CA VAL A 740 -25.63 5.16 -47.56
C VAL A 740 -25.65 6.44 -46.74
N ILE A 741 -26.68 7.25 -46.94
CA ILE A 741 -26.86 8.50 -46.15
C ILE A 741 -27.00 8.15 -44.66
N ALA A 742 -26.09 8.58 -43.82
CA ALA A 742 -26.19 8.51 -42.35
C ALA A 742 -26.96 9.68 -41.77
N TRP A 743 -26.79 10.84 -42.39
CA TRP A 743 -27.56 12.05 -42.06
C TRP A 743 -27.69 12.90 -43.30
N ASP A 744 -28.91 13.24 -43.63
CA ASP A 744 -29.21 14.20 -44.70
C ASP A 744 -29.03 15.62 -44.16
N LEU A 745 -27.85 16.21 -44.42
CA LEU A 745 -27.37 17.43 -43.79
C LEU A 745 -27.77 18.67 -44.62
N PRO A 746 -28.33 19.71 -44.01
CA PRO A 746 -28.72 20.93 -44.72
C PRO A 746 -27.51 21.86 -44.98
N GLY A 747 -27.38 22.35 -46.20
CA GLY A 747 -26.50 23.44 -46.56
C GLY A 747 -25.01 23.21 -46.30
N LYS A 748 -24.38 23.99 -45.42
CA LYS A 748 -22.96 23.91 -45.07
C LYS A 748 -22.69 23.07 -43.85
N THR A 749 -23.71 22.44 -43.25
CA THR A 749 -23.57 21.60 -42.07
C THR A 749 -22.78 20.32 -42.43
N ARG A 750 -21.83 19.92 -41.59
CA ARG A 750 -21.01 18.73 -41.73
C ARG A 750 -21.04 17.90 -40.44
N LEU A 751 -20.81 16.61 -40.53
CA LEU A 751 -20.57 15.80 -39.35
C LEU A 751 -19.18 16.13 -38.75
N ALA A 752 -19.13 16.29 -37.43
CA ALA A 752 -17.92 16.50 -36.66
C ALA A 752 -17.37 15.19 -36.06
N GLY A 753 -18.24 14.17 -35.92
CA GLY A 753 -17.80 12.86 -35.40
C GLY A 753 -18.97 11.92 -35.09
N ILE A 754 -18.58 10.68 -34.77
CA ILE A 754 -19.48 9.61 -34.35
C ILE A 754 -18.91 8.93 -33.13
N VAL A 755 -19.75 8.52 -32.19
CA VAL A 755 -19.37 7.63 -31.08
C VAL A 755 -20.48 6.63 -30.80
N ALA A 756 -20.09 5.41 -30.42
CA ALA A 756 -20.99 4.38 -29.96
C ALA A 756 -20.93 4.24 -28.43
N GLY A 757 -22.09 4.11 -27.80
CA GLY A 757 -22.16 3.95 -26.33
C GLY A 757 -23.57 3.66 -25.84
N LYS A 758 -23.68 3.34 -24.54
CA LYS A 758 -24.97 3.25 -23.85
C LYS A 758 -25.57 4.65 -23.67
N PRO A 759 -26.90 4.79 -23.61
CA PRO A 759 -27.56 6.10 -23.51
C PRO A 759 -27.05 7.01 -22.38
N ASN A 760 -26.67 6.41 -21.26
CA ASN A 760 -26.18 7.13 -20.08
C ASN A 760 -24.67 7.46 -20.09
N HIS A 761 -23.91 7.05 -21.12
CA HIS A 761 -22.51 7.39 -21.22
C HIS A 761 -22.29 8.88 -21.46
N LEU A 762 -21.23 9.42 -20.86
CA LEU A 762 -20.78 10.77 -21.08
C LEU A 762 -19.93 10.84 -22.33
N ALA A 763 -20.16 11.83 -23.15
CA ALA A 763 -19.33 12.24 -24.27
C ALA A 763 -18.75 13.62 -24.03
N THR A 764 -17.50 13.82 -24.42
CA THR A 764 -16.84 15.13 -24.44
C THR A 764 -16.95 15.69 -25.85
N ILE A 765 -17.49 16.90 -25.99
CA ILE A 765 -17.57 17.63 -27.26
C ILE A 765 -16.54 18.74 -27.25
N HIS A 766 -15.62 18.70 -28.19
CA HIS A 766 -14.56 19.71 -28.35
C HIS A 766 -15.02 20.78 -29.34
N LEU A 767 -14.78 22.03 -28.97
CA LEU A 767 -15.15 23.21 -29.70
C LEU A 767 -13.92 23.96 -30.21
N SER A 768 -14.02 24.68 -31.33
CA SER A 768 -12.86 25.32 -31.96
C SER A 768 -12.21 26.44 -31.15
N LYS A 769 -12.96 27.13 -30.28
CA LYS A 769 -12.49 28.30 -29.54
C LYS A 769 -12.88 28.29 -28.07
N MET A 770 -13.86 27.50 -27.66
CA MET A 770 -14.34 27.41 -26.28
C MET A 770 -13.88 26.11 -25.62
N ALA A 771 -13.88 26.13 -24.29
CA ALA A 771 -13.58 24.94 -23.48
C ALA A 771 -14.54 23.78 -23.84
N PRO A 772 -14.07 22.53 -23.85
CA PRO A 772 -14.87 21.34 -24.07
C PRO A 772 -16.10 21.27 -23.17
N LYS A 773 -17.18 20.73 -23.69
CA LYS A 773 -18.42 20.48 -22.96
C LYS A 773 -18.76 19.00 -22.92
N SER A 774 -19.38 18.56 -21.83
CA SER A 774 -19.86 17.18 -21.71
C SER A 774 -21.36 17.11 -21.96
N THR A 775 -21.79 16.03 -22.59
CA THR A 775 -23.20 15.69 -22.77
C THR A 775 -23.39 14.19 -22.54
N ARG A 776 -24.60 13.80 -22.14
CA ARG A 776 -24.96 12.38 -22.15
C ARG A 776 -25.44 12.00 -23.56
N LEU A 777 -25.21 10.76 -23.97
CA LEU A 777 -25.65 10.32 -25.30
C LEU A 777 -27.18 10.36 -25.44
N ASP A 778 -27.93 10.17 -24.33
CA ASP A 778 -29.40 10.23 -24.33
C ASP A 778 -29.98 11.67 -24.47
N ALA A 779 -29.13 12.69 -24.41
CA ALA A 779 -29.53 14.07 -24.69
C ALA A 779 -29.96 14.25 -26.16
N ALA A 780 -29.53 13.38 -27.05
CA ALA A 780 -30.00 13.35 -28.45
C ALA A 780 -31.09 12.31 -28.66
N GLY A 781 -32.14 12.62 -29.35
CA GLY A 781 -33.24 11.73 -29.66
C GLY A 781 -32.89 10.63 -30.64
N LEU A 782 -33.53 9.45 -30.47
CA LEU A 782 -33.39 8.32 -31.37
C LEU A 782 -34.15 8.60 -32.67
N ARG A 783 -33.45 8.51 -33.82
CA ARG A 783 -33.98 8.88 -35.14
C ARG A 783 -33.56 7.88 -36.23
N LYS A 784 -34.28 7.85 -37.33
CA LYS A 784 -33.90 7.09 -38.52
C LYS A 784 -32.65 7.69 -39.16
N ARG A 785 -31.85 6.82 -39.79
CA ARG A 785 -30.60 7.15 -40.50
C ARG A 785 -30.72 8.39 -41.39
N ALA A 786 -31.66 8.40 -42.33
CA ALA A 786 -31.86 9.47 -43.32
C ALA A 786 -32.65 10.70 -42.81
N SER A 787 -32.93 10.82 -41.49
CA SER A 787 -33.62 11.98 -40.93
C SER A 787 -32.74 13.23 -40.98
N THR A 788 -33.30 14.35 -41.44
CA THR A 788 -32.65 15.68 -41.42
C THR A 788 -32.63 16.31 -40.04
N LYS A 789 -33.49 15.83 -39.08
CA LYS A 789 -33.68 16.43 -37.76
C LYS A 789 -32.60 15.95 -36.80
N GLY A 790 -32.04 16.88 -36.03
CA GLY A 790 -31.15 16.64 -34.85
C GLY A 790 -31.60 17.52 -33.70
N ASP A 791 -31.13 17.18 -32.50
CA ASP A 791 -31.38 17.97 -31.26
C ASP A 791 -30.12 18.75 -30.92
N VAL A 792 -30.30 20.01 -30.47
CA VAL A 792 -29.16 20.82 -30.03
C VAL A 792 -28.66 20.26 -28.70
N VAL A 793 -27.44 19.70 -28.69
CA VAL A 793 -26.77 19.11 -27.51
C VAL A 793 -25.67 20.01 -26.94
N VAL A 794 -25.19 20.92 -27.77
CA VAL A 794 -24.26 21.99 -27.39
C VAL A 794 -24.58 23.27 -28.18
N GLU A 795 -24.62 24.38 -27.50
CA GLU A 795 -24.74 25.69 -28.14
C GLU A 795 -23.39 26.12 -28.73
N VAL A 796 -23.34 26.34 -30.02
CA VAL A 796 -22.17 26.79 -30.78
C VAL A 796 -22.41 28.27 -31.17
N LYS A 797 -21.46 29.15 -30.79
CA LYS A 797 -21.53 30.58 -31.09
C LYS A 797 -21.18 30.86 -32.56
N PRO A 798 -21.63 31.99 -33.14
CA PRO A 798 -21.22 32.38 -34.47
C PRO A 798 -19.70 32.45 -34.64
N GLY A 799 -19.20 31.75 -35.66
CA GLY A 799 -17.76 31.63 -35.93
C GLY A 799 -17.00 30.57 -35.07
N GLU A 800 -17.76 29.72 -34.42
CA GLU A 800 -17.29 28.55 -33.67
C GLU A 800 -17.87 27.27 -34.28
N GLU A 801 -17.20 26.15 -34.12
CA GLU A 801 -17.64 24.85 -34.63
C GLU A 801 -17.34 23.75 -33.59
N ALA A 802 -18.20 22.72 -33.51
CA ALA A 802 -17.86 21.48 -32.88
C ALA A 802 -16.88 20.71 -33.79
N ILE A 803 -15.74 20.31 -33.19
CA ILE A 803 -14.63 19.69 -33.94
C ILE A 803 -14.64 18.18 -33.82
N SER A 804 -14.97 17.65 -32.64
CA SER A 804 -14.99 16.22 -32.38
C SER A 804 -15.88 15.87 -31.19
N VAL A 805 -16.23 14.59 -31.10
CA VAL A 805 -16.92 14.00 -29.97
C VAL A 805 -16.20 12.72 -29.58
N ASN A 806 -15.90 12.55 -28.30
CA ASN A 806 -15.15 11.40 -27.78
C ASN A 806 -15.84 10.83 -26.55
N VAL A 807 -15.72 9.53 -26.37
CA VAL A 807 -16.09 8.80 -25.15
C VAL A 807 -14.86 8.14 -24.56
N ALA A 808 -14.90 7.83 -23.27
CA ALA A 808 -13.79 7.14 -22.60
C ALA A 808 -13.44 5.82 -23.33
N TRP A 809 -12.14 5.62 -23.56
CA TRP A 809 -11.62 4.40 -24.14
C TRP A 809 -11.30 3.39 -23.04
N THR A 810 -11.81 2.16 -23.16
CA THR A 810 -11.53 1.06 -22.25
C THR A 810 -11.34 -0.22 -23.04
N VAL A 811 -10.42 -1.08 -22.64
CA VAL A 811 -10.23 -2.40 -23.27
C VAL A 811 -11.53 -3.23 -23.20
N GLU A 812 -12.29 -3.09 -22.13
CA GLU A 812 -13.54 -3.81 -21.88
C GLU A 812 -14.62 -3.48 -22.91
N LYS A 813 -14.61 -2.29 -23.50
CA LYS A 813 -15.51 -1.91 -24.60
C LYS A 813 -15.38 -2.84 -25.80
N PHE A 814 -14.18 -3.40 -26.00
CA PHE A 814 -13.84 -4.19 -27.19
C PHE A 814 -13.74 -5.71 -26.91
N VAL A 815 -13.57 -6.15 -25.67
CA VAL A 815 -13.24 -7.53 -25.27
C VAL A 815 -14.22 -8.11 -24.22
N GLU A 816 -15.47 -7.67 -24.23
CA GLU A 816 -16.51 -8.14 -23.26
C GLU A 816 -16.75 -9.68 -23.28
N SER A 817 -16.32 -10.38 -24.34
CA SER A 817 -16.57 -11.83 -24.50
C SER A 817 -15.54 -12.78 -23.87
N ALA A 818 -14.40 -12.30 -23.36
CA ALA A 818 -13.33 -13.17 -22.83
C ALA A 818 -13.49 -13.52 -21.34
N LYS A 819 -14.17 -12.69 -20.54
CA LYS A 819 -14.37 -12.92 -19.08
C LYS A 819 -15.45 -13.95 -18.73
N VAL A 820 -16.37 -14.29 -19.65
CA VAL A 820 -17.47 -15.23 -19.38
C VAL A 820 -17.05 -16.70 -19.39
N LYS A 821 -15.90 -17.07 -19.95
CA LYS A 821 -15.49 -18.49 -20.04
C LYS A 821 -14.64 -19.03 -18.90
N VAL A 822 -14.14 -18.22 -17.99
CA VAL A 822 -13.36 -18.69 -16.81
C VAL A 822 -14.21 -18.81 -15.54
N ALA A 823 -15.36 -18.13 -15.45
CA ALA A 823 -16.29 -18.19 -14.30
C ALA A 823 -17.40 -19.25 -14.40
N GLY A 824 -17.48 -20.06 -15.46
CA GLY A 824 -18.57 -20.98 -15.79
C GLY A 824 -18.34 -22.45 -15.50
N LYS A 825 -17.61 -22.84 -14.42
CA LYS A 825 -17.64 -24.22 -13.91
C LYS A 825 -17.57 -24.23 -12.38
N LYS A 826 -18.64 -23.74 -11.75
CA LYS A 826 -19.10 -24.21 -10.44
C LYS A 826 -20.62 -24.27 -10.50
N SER A 827 -21.12 -25.49 -10.65
CA SER A 827 -22.53 -25.84 -10.60
C SER A 827 -23.12 -25.46 -9.24
N ALA A 828 -24.09 -24.55 -9.24
CA ALA A 828 -24.95 -24.32 -8.09
C ALA A 828 -26.00 -25.45 -7.99
N PRO A 829 -26.35 -25.92 -6.79
CA PRO A 829 -27.43 -26.89 -6.63
C PRO A 829 -28.79 -26.16 -6.80
N LYS A 830 -29.64 -26.69 -7.67
CA LYS A 830 -31.04 -26.28 -7.79
C LYS A 830 -31.81 -26.77 -6.57
N GLU A 831 -32.40 -25.87 -5.80
CA GLU A 831 -33.52 -26.15 -4.92
C GLU A 831 -34.72 -26.69 -5.75
N ALA A 832 -35.13 -27.90 -5.46
CA ALA A 832 -36.43 -28.47 -5.91
C ALA A 832 -37.35 -28.61 -4.73
N LYS A 833 -38.45 -27.88 -4.81
CA LYS A 833 -39.60 -27.92 -3.89
C LYS A 833 -40.23 -29.33 -3.85
N SER A 834 -40.51 -29.74 -2.63
CA SER A 834 -41.23 -30.92 -2.19
C SER A 834 -42.62 -31.10 -2.86
N LYS A 835 -42.94 -32.30 -3.27
CA LYS A 835 -44.27 -32.92 -3.18
C LYS A 835 -44.13 -34.42 -3.00
N SER A 836 -44.55 -34.91 -1.85
CA SER A 836 -44.84 -36.33 -1.60
C SER A 836 -46.12 -36.74 -2.34
N PRO A 837 -46.33 -38.02 -2.74
CA PRO A 837 -46.98 -38.95 -1.86
C PRO A 837 -46.59 -40.46 -1.98
N LYS A 838 -46.79 -41.11 -0.83
CA LYS A 838 -47.25 -42.47 -0.56
C LYS A 838 -46.84 -43.70 -1.43
N GLY A 839 -46.19 -44.60 -0.77
CA GLY A 839 -46.71 -45.97 -0.64
C GLY A 839 -46.06 -47.09 -1.45
N THR A 840 -45.53 -48.05 -0.76
CA THR A 840 -45.59 -49.50 -0.76
C THR A 840 -44.30 -50.28 -0.98
N LYS A 841 -43.95 -50.90 0.13
CA LYS A 841 -43.50 -52.29 0.41
C LYS A 841 -42.60 -53.03 -0.58
N SER A 842 -41.59 -53.57 0.03
CA SER A 842 -41.11 -54.95 0.07
C SER A 842 -39.88 -55.34 -0.72
N ALA A 843 -39.06 -55.98 -0.01
CA ALA A 843 -38.32 -57.26 0.01
C ALA A 843 -36.82 -57.06 -0.42
N ALA A 844 -35.92 -57.16 0.49
CA ALA A 844 -35.31 -58.29 1.19
C ALA A 844 -34.35 -59.11 0.31
N LYS A 845 -33.18 -59.28 0.93
CA LYS A 845 -32.23 -60.42 0.87
C LYS A 845 -30.93 -60.16 0.08
N LYS A 846 -29.90 -60.13 0.92
CA LYS A 846 -28.87 -61.19 1.15
C LYS A 846 -27.86 -61.36 -0.01
N VAL A 847 -26.58 -61.56 0.17
CA VAL A 847 -25.72 -62.26 1.13
C VAL A 847 -24.25 -61.93 0.73
N ALA A 848 -23.41 -61.48 1.60
CA ALA A 848 -22.35 -62.13 2.35
C ALA A 848 -21.01 -62.41 1.63
N LYS A 849 -19.98 -61.96 2.32
CA LYS A 849 -18.78 -62.70 2.79
C LYS A 849 -17.77 -63.32 1.79
N LYS A 850 -16.53 -62.94 1.95
CA LYS A 850 -15.37 -63.68 2.45
C LYS A 850 -14.11 -62.88 2.19
N ALA A 851 -13.35 -62.40 3.12
CA ALA A 851 -12.52 -62.97 4.15
C ALA A 851 -11.32 -63.75 3.61
N THR A 852 -10.22 -63.41 4.14
CA THR A 852 -9.06 -64.11 4.71
C THR A 852 -7.86 -64.26 3.74
N LYS A 853 -6.65 -64.09 4.13
CA LYS A 853 -5.73 -64.32 5.26
C LYS A 853 -4.29 -64.10 4.79
N THR A 854 -3.51 -63.35 5.56
CA THR A 854 -2.32 -63.74 6.31
C THR A 854 -1.09 -64.31 5.61
N LYS A 855 0.06 -63.72 5.96
CA LYS A 855 1.25 -64.25 6.71
C LYS A 855 2.40 -63.29 6.42
N LYS A 856 3.01 -62.61 7.38
CA LYS A 856 3.92 -62.96 8.49
C LYS A 856 5.31 -63.45 8.03
N VAL A 857 6.32 -62.89 8.71
CA VAL A 857 7.62 -63.45 9.15
C VAL A 857 8.80 -63.14 8.19
N ALA A 858 10.02 -62.71 8.58
CA ALA A 858 10.75 -62.49 9.82
C ALA A 858 11.96 -61.65 9.53
N LYS A 859 12.39 -60.79 10.47
CA LYS A 859 13.60 -60.89 11.30
C LYS A 859 14.87 -61.55 10.68
N THR A 860 15.96 -60.76 10.64
CA THR A 860 17.24 -61.07 11.38
C THR A 860 18.29 -59.99 11.08
N LYS A 861 18.76 -59.34 12.12
CA LYS A 861 20.06 -59.36 12.80
C LYS A 861 21.27 -58.79 12.06
N ALA A 862 21.87 -57.79 12.73
CA ALA A 862 23.26 -57.35 12.66
C ALA A 862 24.25 -58.49 13.10
N PRO A 863 25.54 -58.41 12.80
CA PRO A 863 26.49 -57.83 13.75
C PRO A 863 27.65 -57.07 13.07
N ALA A 864 28.19 -56.10 13.69
CA ALA A 864 29.30 -55.84 14.58
C ALA A 864 30.72 -56.30 14.14
N LYS A 865 31.64 -55.31 14.31
CA LYS A 865 33.06 -55.41 14.67
C LYS A 865 34.16 -55.50 13.60
N GLY A 866 35.14 -54.62 13.82
CA GLY A 866 36.57 -54.82 13.56
C GLY A 866 37.23 -53.53 13.07
N LYS A 867 37.80 -52.73 13.94
CA LYS A 867 39.07 -52.55 14.59
C LYS A 867 40.30 -52.33 13.67
N LYS A 868 40.92 -51.16 14.02
CA LYS A 868 42.43 -50.92 14.05
C LYS A 868 43.11 -50.56 12.72
N THR A 869 44.02 -49.60 12.57
CA THR A 869 44.98 -48.93 13.51
C THR A 869 45.85 -47.99 12.69
N THR A 870 46.42 -47.01 13.40
CA THR A 870 47.74 -46.36 13.19
C THR A 870 47.88 -45.38 12.04
N GLY A 871 48.43 -44.21 12.16
CA GLY A 871 49.24 -43.59 13.19
C GLY A 871 50.04 -42.44 12.60
N THR A 872 50.22 -41.40 13.39
CA THR A 872 51.40 -40.50 13.46
C THR A 872 51.83 -39.69 12.21
N LYS A 873 51.92 -38.38 12.24
CA LYS A 873 52.93 -37.51 12.88
C LYS A 873 52.71 -36.05 12.49
N LYS A 874 52.67 -35.17 13.49
CA LYS A 874 53.14 -33.80 13.41
C LYS A 874 54.66 -33.75 13.12
N PRO A 875 55.17 -32.64 12.58
CA PRO A 875 55.81 -31.73 13.50
C PRO A 875 55.59 -30.21 13.25
N ALA A 876 55.99 -29.55 14.30
CA ALA A 876 55.86 -28.12 14.62
C ALA A 876 57.00 -27.24 14.03
N ALA A 877 56.72 -25.93 14.15
CA ALA A 877 57.61 -24.82 14.45
C ALA A 877 58.41 -24.14 13.33
N LYS A 878 58.18 -22.82 13.16
CA LYS A 878 59.06 -21.77 13.70
C LYS A 878 58.61 -20.37 13.36
N ALA A 879 58.53 -19.56 14.42
CA ALA A 879 58.42 -18.13 14.41
C ALA A 879 59.66 -17.43 13.82
N LYS A 880 59.41 -16.24 13.16
CA LYS A 880 60.46 -15.18 13.15
C LYS A 880 59.77 -13.83 13.21
N LYS A 881 60.09 -13.07 14.26
CA LYS A 881 59.93 -11.64 14.45
C LYS A 881 60.85 -10.88 13.51
N THR A 882 60.43 -9.72 12.98
CA THR A 882 61.25 -8.55 12.81
C THR A 882 60.35 -7.30 12.69
N LYS A 883 60.42 -6.47 13.67
CA LYS A 883 60.71 -5.04 13.84
C LYS A 883 60.32 -4.09 12.73
N SER A 884 59.53 -3.11 13.21
CA SER A 884 59.34 -1.78 12.62
C SER A 884 60.64 -0.96 12.54
N PRO A 885 60.64 0.09 11.71
CA PRO A 885 61.02 1.40 12.30
C PRO A 885 60.09 2.56 11.99
N LYS A 886 60.17 3.51 12.94
CA LYS A 886 59.67 4.86 12.96
C LYS A 886 60.33 5.76 11.90
N GLY A 887 59.66 6.80 11.48
CA GLY A 887 60.28 7.96 10.89
C GLY A 887 59.29 8.95 10.26
N LYS A 888 58.89 9.95 11.01
CA LYS A 888 58.69 11.38 10.77
C LYS A 888 58.61 11.87 9.31
N LYS A 889 57.51 12.49 8.94
CA LYS A 889 57.30 13.95 8.92
C LYS A 889 55.80 14.23 8.87
#